data_bb8273034f662c2b574f124570b209e6
#
_entry.id   bb8273034f662c2b574f124570b209e6
#
_cell.length_a   1.000
_cell.length_b   1.000
_cell.length_c   1.000
_cell.angle_alpha   90.00
_cell.angle_beta   90.00
_cell.angle_gamma   90.00
#
_symmetry.space_group_name_H-M   'P 1'
#
loop_
_entity.id
_entity.type
_entity.pdbx_description
1 polymer ?
#
loop_
_entity_poly.entity_id
_entity_poly.type
_entity_poly.pdbx_seq_one_letter_code
_entity_poly.pdbx_strand_id
1 'polypeptide(L)'
;MKRVSRFLAFLLGFMLVMLPVSINWVLPGVAESPRSAQRSRTEVDRSQLRPFDEVVKDATPLKGLFTLYRNEKSGKLFAEIMPNQLERNFFAAMTLESGVGERGIYSGLPIGDFLFTLRRNKDSIQFVVPNIYFRSEQGLPIQRSIQRSFSDSILETLPIRSIHSERKSFLVELNPLLLSDLPGLLPVLGKSLGGDYSPDIENSYFDRVKAFPQNIEVETVFGFIGSGNDESLPTYIETLPDSRAFTLKVRYSLSQLPENSDYRPRLADDRIGYFITAYKDYTNDNARRPFVRYINRWNLQKQDPAAPLSKPKKPIVFWIENSVPLEYRDAVRDGVLMWNRAFEKIGFKDAIEVKQMPDKADWDPADVRYNTIRWFNTNDAIFAMGPSRVNPLTGEILDADIIVSADFTRAVKEDYRTIVEQNQMRSAPFAAQLTGNANLCNYGMAAHSLRKQAKADEKKNTARLRFGSHLGNYQDLCFGVDTAKQYAVGNLSLALMQNTLPSSPEMKAFAQEFMRSLIAHEVGHTLGLRHNFRASSMLKPEELNNTAITRSKGLVGSVMEYAPVNLAPQGTKQGDYFTHTVGPYDEWAIEYGYKPITAIIPLAEKRELDKIAQRAPAPELTYATDEDLTYLDPKINVFDMSGDLLTYAQWQLNNARQMWNRVDQRYPFEGDGFNEVRVAFNAVFEYYFQYSTFLSEYIGGQYFNRFKAGDAKGRLPFEPVPIEQQRQALALIEKYVFSEDPFRFSPDFLNKLAPSRWAHWGADPTPNLDYPIHDNILFLQSVVLYSLLDYDRLARLRDSELKTQAGQGLTIPELFDSLQSSIWGDVIKPQDNLKLSGLRRALQRQYMEAMISMLLRQAPVPEDARTVARYELRQLRRSIDRALGRVSEKEVYTKAHLEEARDRIAKALDAQLQSQ
;
A
#
# COMPACT_ATOMS: atom_id res chain seq x y z
N MET A 1 6.89 53.10 -25.95
CA MET A 1 8.25 53.35 -25.48
C MET A 1 8.28 53.92 -24.07
N LYS A 2 7.63 53.34 -23.09
CA LYS A 2 7.70 53.75 -21.65
C LYS A 2 7.58 52.54 -20.67
N ARG A 3 7.90 51.31 -21.12
CA ARG A 3 7.91 50.09 -20.26
C ARG A 3 9.25 49.33 -20.24
N VAL A 4 10.26 49.76 -20.95
CA VAL A 4 11.60 49.15 -20.98
C VAL A 4 12.59 49.82 -20.02
N SER A 5 12.28 51.02 -19.53
CA SER A 5 13.17 51.83 -18.65
C SER A 5 13.08 51.44 -17.16
N ARG A 6 12.13 50.63 -16.73
CA ARG A 6 12.01 50.20 -15.30
C ARG A 6 12.65 48.86 -14.97
N PHE A 7 13.09 48.10 -15.96
CA PHE A 7 13.73 46.79 -15.74
C PHE A 7 15.27 46.92 -15.68
N LEU A 8 15.85 47.94 -16.23
CA LEU A 8 17.30 48.21 -16.13
C LEU A 8 17.72 48.96 -14.86
N ALA A 9 16.82 49.61 -14.16
CA ALA A 9 17.11 50.28 -12.89
C ALA A 9 17.13 49.35 -11.68
N PHE A 10 16.61 48.11 -11.82
CA PHE A 10 16.59 47.13 -10.74
C PHE A 10 17.82 46.18 -10.72
N LEU A 11 18.58 46.14 -11.80
CA LEU A 11 19.81 45.32 -11.93
C LEU A 11 21.10 46.10 -11.61
N LEU A 12 21.06 47.41 -11.50
CA LEU A 12 22.21 48.27 -11.12
C LEU A 12 22.24 48.68 -9.65
N GLY A 13 21.16 48.40 -8.88
CA GLY A 13 21.07 48.71 -7.45
C GLY A 13 21.63 47.57 -6.53
N PHE A 14 22.06 46.45 -7.06
CA PHE A 14 22.51 45.28 -6.25
C PHE A 14 24.04 45.07 -6.21
N MET A 15 24.81 46.02 -6.79
CA MET A 15 26.26 45.85 -6.89
C MET A 15 27.10 46.87 -6.13
N LEU A 16 26.54 47.63 -5.21
CA LEU A 16 27.32 48.68 -4.50
C LEU A 16 26.87 48.82 -3.03
N VAL A 17 26.96 47.78 -2.22
CA VAL A 17 27.17 47.89 -0.76
C VAL A 17 27.80 46.58 -0.25
N MET A 18 29.09 46.46 -0.37
CA MET A 18 29.92 45.57 0.45
C MET A 18 31.17 46.33 0.87
N LEU A 19 31.14 46.98 2.03
CA LEU A 19 32.30 47.36 2.78
C LEU A 19 32.20 46.77 4.18
N PRO A 20 33.31 46.27 4.79
CA PRO A 20 33.25 45.37 5.91
C PRO A 20 33.08 46.15 7.22
N VAL A 21 32.04 45.79 7.98
CA VAL A 21 31.98 46.17 9.41
C VAL A 21 32.35 44.91 10.19
N SER A 22 33.54 44.92 10.77
CA SER A 22 34.02 43.93 11.73
C SER A 22 33.26 44.09 13.03
N ILE A 23 32.29 43.22 13.28
CA ILE A 23 31.68 43.04 14.60
C ILE A 23 32.07 41.66 15.11
N ASN A 24 32.90 41.61 16.15
CA ASN A 24 33.24 40.43 16.93
C ASN A 24 31.97 39.94 17.63
N TRP A 25 31.39 38.83 17.13
CA TRP A 25 30.43 38.01 17.85
C TRP A 25 31.17 36.78 18.37
N VAL A 26 31.28 36.66 19.70
CA VAL A 26 31.65 35.45 20.37
C VAL A 26 30.47 34.45 20.15
N LEU A 27 30.67 33.48 19.27
CA LEU A 27 29.75 32.37 19.11
C LEU A 27 29.95 31.36 20.25
N PRO A 28 28.89 30.86 20.91
CA PRO A 28 29.02 29.70 21.78
C PRO A 28 29.40 28.48 20.91
N GLY A 29 30.27 27.64 21.47
CA GLY A 29 30.93 26.53 20.78
C GLY A 29 29.91 25.65 20.06
N VAL A 30 30.07 25.58 18.75
CA VAL A 30 29.47 24.53 17.92
C VAL A 30 30.21 23.26 18.27
N ALA A 31 29.52 22.32 18.88
CA ALA A 31 30.01 20.96 19.02
C ALA A 31 30.35 20.45 17.61
N GLU A 32 31.62 20.12 17.42
CA GLU A 32 32.07 19.46 16.19
C GLU A 32 31.28 18.17 16.06
N SER A 33 30.48 18.09 14.96
CA SER A 33 29.96 16.82 14.52
C SER A 33 31.11 15.83 14.38
N PRO A 34 30.93 14.58 14.78
CA PRO A 34 32.02 13.61 14.62
C PRO A 34 32.32 13.52 13.13
N ARG A 35 33.50 13.95 12.76
CA ARG A 35 34.05 13.73 11.43
C ARG A 35 33.92 12.25 11.15
N SER A 36 33.18 11.93 10.11
CA SER A 36 33.22 10.61 9.49
C SER A 36 34.67 10.14 9.52
N ALA A 37 34.89 8.99 10.13
CA ALA A 37 36.24 8.43 10.27
C ALA A 37 36.86 8.45 8.85
N GLN A 38 37.77 9.37 8.67
CA GLN A 38 38.58 9.44 7.49
C GLN A 38 39.39 8.13 7.52
N ARG A 39 38.91 7.12 6.74
CA ARG A 39 39.66 5.90 6.49
C ARG A 39 41.08 6.36 6.16
N SER A 40 42.03 6.16 7.08
CA SER A 40 43.44 6.30 6.77
C SER A 40 43.68 5.39 5.58
N ARG A 41 43.79 5.98 4.38
CA ARG A 41 44.38 5.31 3.24
C ARG A 41 45.82 5.04 3.62
N THR A 42 46.06 3.90 4.24
CA THR A 42 47.38 3.29 4.19
C THR A 42 47.71 3.17 2.72
N GLU A 43 48.62 3.98 2.21
CA GLU A 43 49.22 3.77 0.92
C GLU A 43 49.79 2.35 0.92
N VAL A 44 49.04 1.44 0.30
CA VAL A 44 49.53 0.08 0.03
C VAL A 44 50.67 0.30 -0.96
N ASP A 45 51.82 -0.06 -0.56
CA ASP A 45 53.02 -0.06 -1.40
C ASP A 45 52.68 -0.80 -2.72
N ARG A 46 52.59 -0.03 -3.81
CA ARG A 46 52.08 -0.45 -5.12
C ARG A 46 53.04 -1.37 -5.87
N SER A 47 54.13 -1.81 -5.27
CA SER A 47 55.20 -2.47 -6.01
C SER A 47 55.12 -3.99 -6.15
N GLN A 48 54.21 -4.72 -5.46
CA GLN A 48 54.11 -6.17 -5.66
C GLN A 48 52.71 -6.70 -5.37
N LEU A 49 51.90 -6.93 -6.45
CA LEU A 49 50.75 -7.83 -6.39
C LEU A 49 51.25 -9.22 -5.98
N ARG A 50 50.68 -9.78 -4.91
CA ARG A 50 51.02 -11.13 -4.47
C ARG A 50 50.64 -12.16 -5.52
N PRO A 51 51.41 -13.27 -5.66
CA PRO A 51 51.06 -14.37 -6.55
C PRO A 51 49.62 -14.87 -6.24
N PHE A 52 48.86 -15.18 -7.30
CA PHE A 52 47.47 -15.57 -7.18
C PHE A 52 47.26 -16.74 -6.21
N ASP A 53 48.05 -17.80 -6.37
CA ASP A 53 47.97 -19.03 -5.58
C ASP A 53 48.30 -18.79 -4.10
N GLU A 54 49.13 -17.81 -3.78
CA GLU A 54 49.42 -17.45 -2.42
C GLU A 54 48.23 -16.75 -1.72
N VAL A 55 47.52 -15.88 -2.44
CA VAL A 55 46.35 -15.16 -1.89
C VAL A 55 45.20 -16.13 -1.61
N VAL A 56 44.98 -17.13 -2.46
CA VAL A 56 43.90 -18.10 -2.33
C VAL A 56 44.26 -19.42 -1.68
N LYS A 57 45.54 -19.57 -1.19
CA LYS A 57 46.08 -20.82 -0.69
C LYS A 57 45.21 -21.54 0.35
N ASP A 58 44.62 -20.77 1.28
CA ASP A 58 43.79 -21.29 2.39
C ASP A 58 42.26 -21.09 2.11
N ALA A 59 41.88 -20.85 0.86
CA ALA A 59 40.51 -20.62 0.48
C ALA A 59 39.94 -21.77 -0.35
N THR A 60 38.68 -22.08 -0.12
CA THR A 60 37.90 -23.08 -0.90
C THR A 60 37.37 -22.45 -2.16
N PRO A 61 37.70 -22.97 -3.35
CA PRO A 61 37.16 -22.45 -4.63
C PRO A 61 35.73 -22.93 -4.88
N LEU A 62 34.85 -22.01 -5.25
CA LEU A 62 33.48 -22.26 -5.67
C LEU A 62 33.32 -21.75 -7.11
N LYS A 63 33.20 -22.66 -8.07
CA LYS A 63 33.10 -22.34 -9.51
C LYS A 63 31.70 -21.93 -9.91
N GLY A 64 31.54 -20.81 -10.60
CA GLY A 64 30.25 -20.30 -11.07
C GLY A 64 30.41 -19.10 -11.99
N LEU A 65 29.41 -18.23 -12.05
CA LEU A 65 29.42 -16.96 -12.81
C LEU A 65 30.70 -16.16 -12.52
N PHE A 66 31.03 -16.03 -11.26
CA PHE A 66 32.34 -15.66 -10.75
C PHE A 66 32.91 -16.84 -9.98
N THR A 67 34.18 -17.16 -10.17
CA THR A 67 34.82 -18.13 -9.27
C THR A 67 35.09 -17.44 -7.95
N LEU A 68 34.44 -17.94 -6.88
CA LEU A 68 34.63 -17.42 -5.54
C LEU A 68 35.68 -18.23 -4.78
N TYR A 69 36.43 -17.56 -3.91
CA TYR A 69 37.40 -18.21 -3.02
C TYR A 69 37.07 -17.79 -1.58
N ARG A 70 36.54 -18.72 -0.79
CA ARG A 70 36.14 -18.50 0.61
C ARG A 70 37.24 -18.98 1.57
N ASN A 71 37.77 -18.08 2.36
CA ASN A 71 38.69 -18.39 3.45
C ASN A 71 37.93 -18.37 4.78
N GLU A 72 37.60 -19.55 5.28
CA GLU A 72 36.83 -19.72 6.52
C GLU A 72 37.52 -19.18 7.75
N LYS A 73 38.88 -19.26 7.79
CA LYS A 73 39.66 -18.84 8.95
C LYS A 73 39.72 -17.31 9.11
N SER A 74 39.82 -16.61 7.99
CA SER A 74 39.92 -15.14 7.99
C SER A 74 38.61 -14.43 7.73
N GLY A 75 37.52 -15.17 7.43
CA GLY A 75 36.24 -14.63 7.04
C GLY A 75 36.24 -13.87 5.72
N LYS A 76 37.26 -14.08 4.86
CA LYS A 76 37.39 -13.35 3.59
C LYS A 76 36.76 -14.10 2.45
N LEU A 77 36.10 -13.34 1.58
CA LEU A 77 35.52 -13.82 0.33
C LEU A 77 36.17 -13.05 -0.84
N PHE A 78 36.79 -13.78 -1.74
CA PHE A 78 37.35 -13.22 -2.97
C PHE A 78 36.55 -13.66 -4.19
N ALA A 79 36.48 -12.79 -5.20
CA ALA A 79 35.93 -13.11 -6.52
C ALA A 79 37.02 -12.99 -7.59
N GLU A 80 37.10 -13.99 -8.44
CA GLU A 80 37.89 -13.96 -9.67
C GLU A 80 37.04 -13.44 -10.82
N ILE A 81 37.41 -12.29 -11.37
CA ILE A 81 36.71 -11.60 -12.44
C ILE A 81 37.51 -11.76 -13.74
N MET A 82 36.88 -12.34 -14.73
CA MET A 82 37.51 -12.55 -16.05
C MET A 82 37.52 -11.23 -16.85
N PRO A 83 38.50 -10.96 -17.71
CA PRO A 83 38.53 -9.77 -18.54
C PRO A 83 37.30 -9.56 -19.44
N ASN A 84 36.66 -10.63 -19.89
CA ASN A 84 35.45 -10.59 -20.72
C ASN A 84 34.18 -10.34 -19.90
N GLN A 85 34.24 -10.28 -18.57
CA GLN A 85 33.15 -9.91 -17.67
C GLN A 85 33.16 -8.41 -17.35
N LEU A 86 34.22 -7.68 -17.69
CA LEU A 86 34.25 -6.23 -17.54
C LEU A 86 33.32 -5.54 -18.53
N GLU A 87 32.74 -4.40 -18.11
CA GLU A 87 31.82 -3.56 -18.90
C GLU A 87 30.51 -4.30 -19.34
N ARG A 88 30.24 -5.48 -18.78
CA ARG A 88 28.98 -6.21 -18.99
C ARG A 88 27.97 -5.85 -17.90
N ASN A 89 26.71 -5.92 -18.28
CA ASN A 89 25.59 -5.72 -17.34
C ASN A 89 25.30 -7.01 -16.57
N PHE A 90 25.27 -6.89 -15.27
CA PHE A 90 24.82 -7.90 -14.31
C PHE A 90 23.64 -7.34 -13.52
N PHE A 91 22.90 -8.23 -12.87
CA PHE A 91 21.76 -7.87 -12.03
C PHE A 91 22.05 -8.28 -10.60
N ALA A 92 21.90 -7.36 -9.67
CA ALA A 92 21.97 -7.59 -8.23
C ALA A 92 20.57 -7.57 -7.67
N ALA A 93 20.18 -8.63 -6.96
CA ALA A 93 18.95 -8.69 -6.18
C ALA A 93 19.32 -8.92 -4.71
N MET A 94 18.64 -8.23 -3.81
CA MET A 94 18.87 -8.33 -2.37
C MET A 94 17.56 -8.69 -1.68
N THR A 95 17.60 -9.68 -0.79
CA THR A 95 16.45 -10.15 -0.03
C THR A 95 16.80 -10.22 1.44
N LEU A 96 15.88 -9.77 2.30
CA LEU A 96 16.00 -9.91 3.73
C LEU A 96 15.63 -11.35 4.13
N GLU A 97 16.63 -12.20 4.42
CA GLU A 97 16.39 -13.61 4.78
C GLU A 97 15.90 -13.78 6.20
N SER A 98 16.32 -12.92 7.13
CA SER A 98 15.72 -12.85 8.46
C SER A 98 15.27 -11.42 8.75
N GLY A 99 14.24 -11.31 9.57
CA GLY A 99 13.74 -10.03 10.06
C GLY A 99 13.74 -9.98 11.58
N VAL A 100 13.24 -8.90 12.15
CA VAL A 100 12.91 -8.81 13.58
C VAL A 100 11.49 -9.30 13.88
N GLY A 101 10.65 -9.49 12.85
CA GLY A 101 9.29 -10.00 13.00
C GLY A 101 8.26 -8.92 13.32
N GLU A 102 8.65 -7.64 13.41
CA GLU A 102 7.76 -6.49 13.60
C GLU A 102 8.26 -5.24 12.90
N ARG A 103 7.42 -4.20 12.87
CA ARG A 103 7.71 -2.84 12.36
C ARG A 103 8.22 -2.79 10.92
N GLY A 104 7.74 -3.69 10.08
CA GLY A 104 8.08 -3.71 8.65
C GLY A 104 9.42 -4.38 8.33
N ILE A 105 10.08 -5.04 9.29
CA ILE A 105 11.34 -5.75 9.08
C ILE A 105 11.07 -7.25 9.16
N TYR A 106 10.57 -7.80 8.04
CA TYR A 106 10.12 -9.19 7.95
C TYR A 106 11.00 -10.04 7.03
N SER A 107 11.11 -11.33 7.33
CA SER A 107 11.80 -12.29 6.48
C SER A 107 11.15 -12.42 5.10
N GLY A 108 11.94 -12.63 4.07
CA GLY A 108 11.50 -12.81 2.68
C GLY A 108 11.31 -11.53 1.88
N LEU A 109 11.42 -10.35 2.51
CA LEU A 109 11.22 -9.07 1.81
C LEU A 109 12.35 -8.76 0.82
N PRO A 110 12.04 -8.42 -0.44
CA PRO A 110 13.00 -7.82 -1.35
C PRO A 110 13.38 -6.43 -0.85
N ILE A 111 14.67 -6.16 -0.66
CA ILE A 111 15.17 -4.89 -0.12
C ILE A 111 15.82 -4.01 -1.18
N GLY A 112 16.03 -4.53 -2.38
CA GLY A 112 16.46 -3.77 -3.53
C GLY A 112 16.97 -4.65 -4.64
N ASP A 113 16.91 -4.10 -5.85
CA ASP A 113 17.48 -4.69 -7.04
C ASP A 113 18.02 -3.60 -7.97
N PHE A 114 19.07 -3.89 -8.70
CA PHE A 114 19.66 -2.96 -9.66
C PHE A 114 20.60 -3.63 -10.64
N LEU A 115 20.77 -2.95 -11.78
CA LEU A 115 21.79 -3.28 -12.76
C LEU A 115 23.16 -2.80 -12.29
N PHE A 116 24.21 -3.59 -12.46
CA PHE A 116 25.57 -3.16 -12.21
C PHE A 116 26.53 -3.59 -13.31
N THR A 117 27.67 -2.91 -13.41
CA THR A 117 28.81 -3.27 -14.25
C THR A 117 30.07 -3.26 -13.42
N LEU A 118 31.04 -4.09 -13.84
CA LEU A 118 32.37 -4.13 -13.26
C LEU A 118 33.32 -3.38 -14.18
N ARG A 119 33.86 -2.25 -13.71
CA ARG A 119 34.76 -1.39 -14.49
C ARG A 119 36.16 -1.39 -13.92
N ARG A 120 37.14 -1.68 -14.75
CA ARG A 120 38.53 -1.58 -14.30
C ARG A 120 38.99 -0.13 -14.29
N ASN A 121 39.53 0.32 -13.17
CA ASN A 121 40.20 1.62 -13.04
C ASN A 121 41.58 1.42 -12.41
N LYS A 122 42.63 1.45 -13.26
CA LYS A 122 44.01 1.19 -12.87
C LYS A 122 44.14 -0.17 -12.13
N ASP A 123 44.43 -0.13 -10.82
CA ASP A 123 44.67 -1.27 -9.95
C ASP A 123 43.43 -1.67 -9.11
N SER A 124 42.26 -1.30 -9.56
CA SER A 124 41.00 -1.59 -8.89
C SER A 124 39.88 -1.94 -9.86
N ILE A 125 38.88 -2.64 -9.33
CA ILE A 125 37.60 -2.90 -10.00
C ILE A 125 36.54 -2.07 -9.29
N GLN A 126 35.85 -1.23 -10.04
CA GLN A 126 34.72 -0.45 -9.57
C GLN A 126 33.41 -1.21 -9.77
N PHE A 127 32.59 -1.23 -8.75
CA PHE A 127 31.20 -1.71 -8.81
C PHE A 127 30.34 -0.51 -9.16
N VAL A 128 29.83 -0.47 -10.40
CA VAL A 128 29.20 0.70 -10.98
C VAL A 128 27.75 0.41 -11.29
N VAL A 129 26.83 1.27 -10.87
CA VAL A 129 25.42 1.27 -11.26
C VAL A 129 25.26 2.26 -12.42
N PRO A 130 25.06 1.78 -13.66
CA PRO A 130 24.93 2.63 -14.83
C PRO A 130 23.63 3.44 -14.80
N ASN A 131 23.68 4.66 -15.31
CA ASN A 131 22.48 5.48 -15.45
C ASN A 131 21.68 5.04 -16.68
N ILE A 132 20.65 4.24 -16.46
CA ILE A 132 19.80 3.68 -17.50
C ILE A 132 18.49 4.47 -17.73
N TYR A 133 18.28 5.55 -16.99
CA TYR A 133 17.04 6.34 -17.07
C TYR A 133 17.01 7.34 -18.23
N PHE A 134 18.18 7.67 -18.79
CA PHE A 134 18.34 8.62 -19.88
C PHE A 134 19.08 7.94 -21.03
N ARG A 135 18.39 7.74 -22.14
CA ARG A 135 18.89 6.94 -23.25
C ARG A 135 18.78 7.67 -24.59
N SER A 136 19.53 7.23 -25.55
CA SER A 136 19.38 7.56 -26.98
C SER A 136 19.76 6.35 -27.82
N GLU A 137 19.44 6.38 -29.09
CA GLU A 137 19.97 5.43 -30.06
C GLU A 137 21.50 5.50 -30.07
N GLN A 138 22.12 4.33 -30.17
CA GLN A 138 23.58 4.23 -30.18
C GLN A 138 24.19 4.86 -31.44
N GLY A 139 25.34 5.50 -31.27
CA GLY A 139 26.08 6.11 -32.39
C GLY A 139 25.66 7.53 -32.72
N LEU A 140 24.54 8.04 -32.17
CA LEU A 140 24.14 9.43 -32.40
C LEU A 140 24.98 10.42 -31.55
N PRO A 141 25.23 11.65 -32.07
CA PRO A 141 25.97 12.68 -31.32
C PRO A 141 25.38 12.99 -29.93
N ILE A 142 24.06 12.90 -29.78
CA ILE A 142 23.35 13.15 -28.52
C ILE A 142 23.77 12.20 -27.41
N GLN A 143 24.21 10.97 -27.73
CA GLN A 143 24.71 10.00 -26.77
C GLN A 143 25.88 10.58 -25.95
N ARG A 144 26.79 11.31 -26.57
CA ARG A 144 27.90 11.97 -25.88
C ARG A 144 27.45 13.06 -24.91
N SER A 145 26.40 13.79 -25.29
CA SER A 145 25.78 14.79 -24.42
C SER A 145 25.13 14.13 -23.19
N ILE A 146 24.37 13.04 -23.37
CA ILE A 146 23.74 12.27 -22.30
C ILE A 146 24.81 11.77 -21.31
N GLN A 147 25.88 11.13 -21.80
CA GLN A 147 26.97 10.62 -20.97
C GLN A 147 27.67 11.70 -20.12
N ARG A 148 27.72 12.96 -20.63
CA ARG A 148 28.27 14.09 -19.88
C ARG A 148 27.29 14.68 -18.84
N SER A 149 26.00 14.57 -19.10
CA SER A 149 24.96 15.21 -18.31
C SER A 149 24.44 14.32 -17.16
N PHE A 150 24.55 13.00 -17.30
CA PHE A 150 23.97 12.03 -16.39
C PHE A 150 25.01 10.98 -15.99
N SER A 151 25.52 11.12 -14.76
CA SER A 151 26.58 10.26 -14.25
C SER A 151 26.07 8.89 -13.84
N ASP A 152 26.93 7.87 -13.95
CA ASP A 152 26.80 6.59 -13.27
C ASP A 152 27.07 6.76 -11.75
N SER A 153 26.63 5.78 -10.95
CA SER A 153 26.98 5.72 -9.53
C SER A 153 28.02 4.65 -9.26
N ILE A 154 29.13 5.02 -8.65
CA ILE A 154 30.16 4.07 -8.19
C ILE A 154 29.86 3.76 -6.73
N LEU A 155 29.40 2.53 -6.44
CA LEU A 155 29.03 2.13 -5.06
C LEU A 155 30.23 1.69 -4.25
N GLU A 156 31.21 0.99 -4.87
CA GLU A 156 32.41 0.55 -4.21
C GLU A 156 33.58 0.45 -5.20
N THR A 157 34.79 0.60 -4.70
CA THR A 157 36.03 0.44 -5.45
C THR A 157 36.89 -0.63 -4.78
N LEU A 158 36.99 -1.80 -5.39
CA LEU A 158 37.67 -2.97 -4.86
C LEU A 158 39.11 -3.03 -5.39
N PRO A 159 40.15 -2.95 -4.56
CA PRO A 159 41.52 -3.12 -4.99
C PRO A 159 41.78 -4.52 -5.56
N ILE A 160 42.47 -4.60 -6.67
CA ILE A 160 42.93 -5.87 -7.25
C ILE A 160 43.98 -6.45 -6.32
N ARG A 161 43.75 -7.63 -5.74
CA ARG A 161 44.64 -8.33 -4.83
C ARG A 161 45.69 -9.15 -5.54
N SER A 162 45.36 -9.67 -6.72
CA SER A 162 46.22 -10.44 -7.60
C SER A 162 45.68 -10.49 -9.03
N ILE A 163 46.58 -10.81 -9.96
CA ILE A 163 46.22 -11.10 -11.39
C ILE A 163 46.74 -12.49 -11.72
N HIS A 164 45.88 -13.38 -12.21
CA HIS A 164 46.24 -14.71 -12.61
C HIS A 164 47.18 -14.68 -13.81
N SER A 165 48.30 -15.41 -13.73
CA SER A 165 49.35 -15.35 -14.75
C SER A 165 48.89 -15.78 -16.16
N GLU A 166 48.03 -16.81 -16.23
CA GLU A 166 47.56 -17.38 -17.50
C GLU A 166 46.20 -16.78 -17.90
N ARG A 167 45.20 -16.84 -17.03
CA ARG A 167 43.82 -16.37 -17.31
C ARG A 167 43.71 -14.86 -17.42
N LYS A 168 44.71 -14.11 -16.93
CA LYS A 168 44.67 -12.62 -16.83
C LYS A 168 43.48 -12.09 -16.07
N SER A 169 42.84 -12.93 -15.25
CA SER A 169 41.71 -12.59 -14.41
C SER A 169 42.15 -11.77 -13.18
N PHE A 170 41.24 -11.01 -12.66
CA PHE A 170 41.47 -10.10 -11.52
C PHE A 170 40.84 -10.68 -10.27
N LEU A 171 41.62 -10.81 -9.19
CA LEU A 171 41.16 -11.24 -7.89
C LEU A 171 40.84 -10.01 -7.02
N VAL A 172 39.60 -9.89 -6.53
CA VAL A 172 39.16 -8.82 -5.65
C VAL A 172 38.51 -9.38 -4.39
N GLU A 173 38.62 -8.65 -3.28
CA GLU A 173 37.98 -9.00 -2.02
C GLU A 173 36.58 -8.38 -1.96
N LEU A 174 35.55 -9.21 -1.70
CA LEU A 174 34.14 -8.75 -1.69
C LEU A 174 33.66 -8.24 -0.33
N ASN A 175 34.42 -8.42 0.76
CA ASN A 175 34.03 -7.96 2.09
C ASN A 175 33.66 -6.46 2.13
N PRO A 176 34.43 -5.53 1.49
CA PRO A 176 34.08 -4.11 1.52
C PRO A 176 32.76 -3.79 0.79
N LEU A 177 32.34 -4.63 -0.16
CA LEU A 177 31.10 -4.47 -0.90
C LEU A 177 29.91 -5.12 -0.17
N LEU A 178 30.03 -6.42 0.20
CA LEU A 178 28.90 -7.22 0.65
C LEU A 178 28.70 -7.24 2.18
N LEU A 179 29.70 -6.78 2.97
CA LEU A 179 29.56 -6.56 4.41
C LEU A 179 29.45 -5.06 4.76
N SER A 180 29.24 -4.20 3.77
CA SER A 180 28.83 -2.81 3.96
C SER A 180 27.32 -2.67 3.88
N ASP A 181 26.79 -1.50 4.24
CA ASP A 181 25.34 -1.22 4.10
C ASP A 181 24.95 -0.96 2.64
N LEU A 182 25.34 -1.87 1.72
CA LEU A 182 24.93 -1.82 0.31
C LEU A 182 23.39 -1.80 0.15
N PRO A 183 22.62 -2.55 0.94
CA PRO A 183 21.15 -2.50 0.89
C PRO A 183 20.54 -1.20 1.41
N GLY A 184 21.27 -0.37 2.14
CA GLY A 184 20.77 0.84 2.78
C GLY A 184 19.83 0.55 3.95
N LEU A 185 20.17 -0.43 4.80
CA LEU A 185 19.35 -0.84 5.95
C LEU A 185 19.33 0.20 7.07
N LEU A 186 20.45 0.89 7.34
CA LEU A 186 20.58 1.80 8.47
C LEU A 186 19.49 2.90 8.49
N PRO A 187 19.23 3.64 7.38
CA PRO A 187 18.16 4.64 7.37
C PRO A 187 16.78 4.05 7.60
N VAL A 188 16.56 2.80 7.15
CA VAL A 188 15.28 2.11 7.31
C VAL A 188 15.12 1.66 8.76
N LEU A 189 16.14 1.08 9.35
CA LEU A 189 16.15 0.66 10.76
C LEU A 189 15.87 1.83 11.69
N GLY A 190 16.57 2.97 11.53
CA GLY A 190 16.34 4.16 12.32
C GLY A 190 14.90 4.66 12.26
N LYS A 191 14.31 4.69 11.04
CA LYS A 191 12.93 5.10 10.86
C LYS A 191 11.91 4.08 11.41
N SER A 192 12.14 2.79 11.21
CA SER A 192 11.20 1.72 11.57
C SER A 192 11.25 1.38 13.05
N LEU A 193 12.44 1.32 13.63
CA LEU A 193 12.64 0.90 15.02
C LEU A 193 12.68 2.07 16.01
N GLY A 194 12.73 3.31 15.51
CA GLY A 194 12.67 4.52 16.37
C GLY A 194 13.93 4.77 17.19
N GLY A 195 15.10 4.34 16.69
CA GLY A 195 16.39 4.55 17.34
C GLY A 195 17.53 4.59 16.34
N ASP A 196 18.68 5.13 16.77
CA ASP A 196 19.87 5.13 15.95
C ASP A 196 20.64 3.82 16.13
N TYR A 197 20.91 3.14 15.02
CA TYR A 197 21.68 1.90 14.97
C TYR A 197 22.95 2.10 14.16
N SER A 198 24.03 1.48 14.63
CA SER A 198 25.32 1.43 13.94
C SER A 198 25.65 0.00 13.52
N PRO A 199 26.40 -0.21 12.43
CA PRO A 199 26.86 -1.55 12.05
C PRO A 199 27.81 -2.11 13.14
N ASP A 200 27.56 -3.34 13.54
CA ASP A 200 28.47 -4.14 14.36
C ASP A 200 29.32 -5.01 13.42
N ILE A 201 30.51 -4.51 13.10
CA ILE A 201 31.40 -5.16 12.13
C ILE A 201 31.92 -6.48 12.65
N GLU A 202 32.12 -6.61 13.94
CA GLU A 202 32.68 -7.82 14.58
C GLU A 202 31.67 -8.97 14.52
N ASN A 203 30.38 -8.67 14.56
CA ASN A 203 29.26 -9.61 14.42
C ASN A 203 28.69 -9.67 13.00
N SER A 204 29.42 -9.15 11.99
CA SER A 204 29.02 -9.21 10.59
C SER A 204 29.94 -10.15 9.79
N TYR A 205 29.34 -11.16 9.12
CA TYR A 205 30.12 -12.20 8.43
C TYR A 205 29.31 -12.86 7.29
N PHE A 206 30.01 -13.63 6.42
CA PHE A 206 29.37 -14.46 5.40
C PHE A 206 28.91 -15.79 6.01
N ASP A 207 27.61 -16.09 5.92
CA ASP A 207 27.03 -17.35 6.40
C ASP A 207 27.12 -18.42 5.31
N ARG A 208 26.33 -18.31 4.25
CA ARG A 208 26.33 -19.22 3.12
C ARG A 208 26.81 -18.56 1.85
N VAL A 209 27.64 -19.27 1.09
CA VAL A 209 28.15 -18.82 -0.20
C VAL A 209 28.03 -19.96 -1.19
N LYS A 210 27.31 -19.73 -2.27
CA LYS A 210 27.17 -20.67 -3.39
C LYS A 210 27.47 -19.98 -4.72
N ALA A 211 28.01 -20.71 -5.68
CA ALA A 211 28.27 -20.20 -7.02
C ALA A 211 27.68 -21.16 -8.07
N PHE A 212 26.99 -20.61 -9.03
CA PHE A 212 26.33 -21.31 -10.12
C PHE A 212 26.75 -20.70 -11.47
N PRO A 213 26.59 -21.41 -12.60
CA PRO A 213 27.03 -20.90 -13.91
C PRO A 213 26.49 -19.53 -14.29
N GLN A 214 25.28 -19.14 -13.84
CA GLN A 214 24.61 -17.88 -14.19
C GLN A 214 24.42 -16.91 -13.03
N ASN A 215 24.70 -17.34 -11.80
CA ASN A 215 24.57 -16.50 -10.61
C ASN A 215 25.50 -16.94 -9.48
N ILE A 216 25.69 -16.05 -8.53
CA ILE A 216 26.24 -16.35 -7.21
C ILE A 216 25.24 -15.93 -6.15
N GLU A 217 25.15 -16.75 -5.09
CA GLU A 217 24.31 -16.52 -3.93
C GLU A 217 25.19 -16.33 -2.70
N VAL A 218 25.12 -15.17 -2.07
CA VAL A 218 25.89 -14.84 -0.86
C VAL A 218 24.94 -14.41 0.24
N GLU A 219 24.85 -15.17 1.30
CA GLU A 219 24.13 -14.81 2.51
C GLU A 219 25.08 -14.18 3.51
N THR A 220 24.74 -13.00 3.98
CA THR A 220 25.50 -12.23 4.97
C THR A 220 24.69 -12.07 6.23
N VAL A 221 25.33 -12.21 7.37
CA VAL A 221 24.81 -11.79 8.67
C VAL A 221 25.34 -10.39 8.95
N PHE A 222 24.44 -9.45 9.19
CA PHE A 222 24.77 -8.09 9.62
C PHE A 222 24.43 -7.93 11.09
N GLY A 223 25.43 -7.54 11.90
CA GLY A 223 25.24 -7.10 13.27
C GLY A 223 24.84 -5.62 13.31
N PHE A 224 23.93 -5.29 14.22
CA PHE A 224 23.54 -3.92 14.52
C PHE A 224 23.59 -3.68 16.02
N ILE A 225 24.08 -2.51 16.40
CA ILE A 225 24.16 -2.06 17.78
C ILE A 225 23.46 -0.70 17.91
N GLY A 226 22.57 -0.58 18.87
CA GLY A 226 21.87 0.68 19.16
C GLY A 226 22.86 1.69 19.73
N SER A 227 22.95 2.86 19.09
CA SER A 227 23.76 3.99 19.55
C SER A 227 22.84 5.04 20.18
N GLY A 228 23.00 5.30 21.48
CA GLY A 228 22.22 6.36 22.14
C GLY A 228 22.66 6.57 23.60
N ASN A 229 22.57 7.82 24.04
CA ASN A 229 22.61 8.17 25.47
C ASN A 229 21.26 7.74 26.09
N ASP A 230 21.15 7.67 27.42
CA ASP A 230 19.94 7.17 28.14
C ASP A 230 18.60 7.76 27.68
N GLU A 231 18.58 8.94 27.07
CA GLU A 231 17.39 9.60 26.52
C GLU A 231 17.06 9.18 25.07
N SER A 232 17.95 8.48 24.36
CA SER A 232 17.81 8.02 22.98
C SER A 232 17.96 6.51 22.82
N LEU A 233 17.70 5.73 23.87
CA LEU A 233 17.67 4.27 23.77
C LEU A 233 16.63 3.86 22.72
N PRO A 234 16.94 2.81 21.93
CA PRO A 234 16.00 2.28 20.98
C PRO A 234 14.67 1.96 21.67
N THR A 235 13.57 2.30 21.03
CA THR A 235 12.24 1.93 21.51
C THR A 235 12.20 0.41 21.72
N TYR A 236 11.64 -0.05 22.82
CA TYR A 236 11.46 -1.47 23.09
C TYR A 236 10.80 -2.17 21.89
N ILE A 237 11.45 -3.24 21.43
CA ILE A 237 10.98 -4.09 20.32
C ILE A 237 10.59 -5.42 20.95
N GLU A 238 9.31 -5.76 20.88
CA GLU A 238 8.75 -6.90 21.61
C GLU A 238 9.30 -8.26 21.14
N THR A 239 9.63 -8.35 19.85
CA THR A 239 10.14 -9.58 19.23
C THR A 239 11.64 -9.81 19.43
N LEU A 240 12.39 -8.80 19.90
CA LEU A 240 13.82 -8.92 20.18
C LEU A 240 14.05 -9.18 21.67
N PRO A 241 14.89 -10.18 22.01
CA PRO A 241 15.29 -10.39 23.40
C PRO A 241 15.99 -9.16 24.02
N ASP A 242 16.76 -8.43 23.21
CA ASP A 242 17.38 -7.15 23.58
C ASP A 242 17.42 -6.21 22.38
N SER A 243 16.70 -5.09 22.49
CA SER A 243 16.59 -4.11 21.40
C SER A 243 17.90 -3.32 21.17
N ARG A 244 18.90 -3.43 22.05
CA ARG A 244 20.19 -2.75 21.91
C ARG A 244 21.11 -3.39 20.88
N ALA A 245 20.92 -4.69 20.58
CA ALA A 245 21.76 -5.41 19.62
C ALA A 245 20.98 -6.56 18.97
N PHE A 246 21.10 -6.68 17.65
CA PHE A 246 20.48 -7.78 16.90
C PHE A 246 21.22 -8.01 15.59
N THR A 247 20.86 -9.10 14.90
CA THR A 247 21.42 -9.43 13.59
C THR A 247 20.31 -9.58 12.55
N LEU A 248 20.61 -9.19 11.31
CA LEU A 248 19.78 -9.47 10.14
C LEU A 248 20.56 -10.26 9.12
N LYS A 249 19.90 -11.18 8.43
CA LYS A 249 20.48 -11.88 7.29
C LYS A 249 20.02 -11.26 5.99
N VAL A 250 20.97 -10.96 5.12
CA VAL A 250 20.71 -10.45 3.77
C VAL A 250 21.31 -11.43 2.77
N ARG A 251 20.51 -11.82 1.80
CA ARG A 251 20.97 -12.57 0.65
C ARG A 251 21.22 -11.63 -0.53
N TYR A 252 22.37 -11.76 -1.10
CA TYR A 252 22.75 -11.16 -2.37
C TYR A 252 22.72 -12.22 -3.46
N SER A 253 21.90 -12.00 -4.49
CA SER A 253 21.90 -12.77 -5.71
C SER A 253 22.48 -11.89 -6.82
N LEU A 254 23.70 -12.21 -7.26
CA LEU A 254 24.35 -11.51 -8.38
C LEU A 254 24.28 -12.41 -9.60
N SER A 255 23.53 -12.02 -10.61
CA SER A 255 23.22 -12.84 -11.78
C SER A 255 23.62 -12.17 -13.09
N GLN A 256 23.86 -13.00 -14.09
CA GLN A 256 24.04 -12.53 -15.47
C GLN A 256 22.67 -12.21 -16.08
N LEU A 257 22.54 -11.04 -16.69
CA LEU A 257 21.35 -10.78 -17.51
C LEU A 257 21.32 -11.70 -18.75
N PRO A 258 20.12 -12.16 -19.17
CA PRO A 258 20.01 -12.95 -20.38
C PRO A 258 20.60 -12.22 -21.59
N GLU A 259 21.68 -12.76 -22.15
CA GLU A 259 22.25 -12.30 -23.44
C GLU A 259 21.46 -12.95 -24.58
N ASN A 260 21.13 -12.20 -25.60
CA ASN A 260 20.37 -12.69 -26.77
C ASN A 260 18.98 -13.25 -26.42
N SER A 261 18.33 -12.63 -25.44
CA SER A 261 16.94 -12.95 -25.13
C SER A 261 16.05 -12.68 -26.35
N ASP A 262 15.22 -13.66 -26.72
CA ASP A 262 14.13 -13.46 -27.70
C ASP A 262 13.03 -12.54 -27.14
N TYR A 263 13.22 -11.99 -25.96
CA TYR A 263 12.27 -11.07 -25.33
C TYR A 263 12.16 -9.77 -26.11
N ARG A 264 10.94 -9.33 -26.34
CA ARG A 264 10.63 -8.05 -26.96
C ARG A 264 9.87 -7.18 -25.99
N PRO A 265 10.40 -6.01 -25.60
CA PRO A 265 9.68 -5.05 -24.79
C PRO A 265 8.34 -4.68 -25.42
N ARG A 266 7.30 -4.54 -24.61
CA ARG A 266 5.95 -4.15 -25.07
C ARG A 266 5.57 -2.80 -24.49
N LEU A 267 5.07 -1.89 -25.33
CA LEU A 267 4.65 -0.55 -24.91
C LEU A 267 3.47 -0.62 -23.92
N ALA A 268 3.53 0.22 -22.91
CA ALA A 268 2.44 0.37 -21.94
C ALA A 268 1.32 1.26 -22.49
N ASP A 269 0.10 0.99 -22.04
CA ASP A 269 -1.07 1.85 -22.22
C ASP A 269 -1.72 2.10 -20.85
N ASP A 270 -2.01 3.36 -20.53
CA ASP A 270 -2.52 3.81 -19.23
C ASP A 270 -3.97 3.38 -18.94
N ARG A 271 -4.66 2.78 -19.92
CA ARG A 271 -5.96 2.14 -19.74
C ARG A 271 -5.87 0.74 -19.14
N ILE A 272 -4.66 0.16 -19.06
CA ILE A 272 -4.41 -1.21 -18.59
C ILE A 272 -3.30 -1.19 -17.55
N GLY A 273 -3.57 -1.73 -16.37
CA GLY A 273 -2.73 -1.67 -15.20
C GLY A 273 -1.56 -2.64 -15.18
N TYR A 274 -0.44 -2.25 -15.75
CA TYR A 274 0.82 -2.96 -15.64
C TYR A 274 1.84 -2.17 -14.84
N PHE A 275 2.70 -2.85 -14.09
CA PHE A 275 3.98 -2.26 -13.65
C PHE A 275 4.82 -1.94 -14.88
N ILE A 276 5.59 -0.87 -14.81
CA ILE A 276 6.31 -0.37 -15.96
C ILE A 276 7.80 -0.16 -15.70
N THR A 277 8.59 -0.41 -16.73
CA THR A 277 9.97 0.05 -16.87
C THR A 277 9.96 1.28 -17.78
N ALA A 278 10.48 2.41 -17.29
CA ALA A 278 10.42 3.67 -18.02
C ALA A 278 11.78 4.35 -18.12
N TYR A 279 12.03 4.97 -19.28
CA TYR A 279 13.20 5.82 -19.49
C TYR A 279 12.85 7.03 -20.35
N LYS A 280 13.68 8.06 -20.28
CA LYS A 280 13.56 9.25 -21.13
C LYS A 280 14.45 9.05 -22.37
N ASP A 281 13.82 9.10 -23.54
CA ASP A 281 14.49 8.94 -24.83
C ASP A 281 14.84 10.31 -25.42
N TYR A 282 16.10 10.53 -25.71
CA TYR A 282 16.66 11.72 -26.32
C TYR A 282 17.01 11.55 -27.79
N THR A 283 16.66 10.42 -28.41
CA THR A 283 16.95 10.14 -29.81
C THR A 283 16.37 11.20 -30.75
N ASN A 284 15.19 11.74 -30.42
CA ASN A 284 14.48 12.71 -31.22
C ASN A 284 13.99 13.88 -30.39
N ASP A 285 14.60 15.07 -30.57
CA ASP A 285 14.24 16.31 -29.87
C ASP A 285 12.83 16.81 -30.22
N ASN A 286 12.27 16.41 -31.35
CA ASN A 286 10.91 16.75 -31.77
C ASN A 286 9.85 15.78 -31.23
N ALA A 287 10.23 14.78 -30.43
CA ALA A 287 9.29 13.85 -29.85
C ALA A 287 8.33 14.56 -28.88
N ARG A 288 7.02 14.52 -29.19
CA ARG A 288 5.98 15.11 -28.32
C ARG A 288 5.96 14.50 -26.92
N ARG A 289 6.39 13.25 -26.78
CA ARG A 289 6.45 12.49 -25.52
C ARG A 289 7.81 11.83 -25.42
N PRO A 290 8.72 12.33 -24.59
CA PRO A 290 10.10 11.79 -24.52
C PRO A 290 10.21 10.53 -23.67
N PHE A 291 9.19 10.16 -22.90
CA PHE A 291 9.21 8.95 -22.08
C PHE A 291 8.74 7.74 -22.85
N VAL A 292 9.57 6.71 -22.88
CA VAL A 292 9.21 5.35 -23.31
C VAL A 292 8.85 4.54 -22.08
N ARG A 293 7.75 3.81 -22.13
CA ARG A 293 7.24 2.98 -21.03
C ARG A 293 6.96 1.59 -21.59
N TYR A 294 7.65 0.60 -21.03
CA TYR A 294 7.41 -0.82 -21.31
C TYR A 294 6.65 -1.45 -20.15
N ILE A 295 5.69 -2.34 -20.42
CA ILE A 295 5.08 -3.16 -19.38
C ILE A 295 6.09 -4.20 -18.89
N ASN A 296 6.03 -4.51 -17.59
CA ASN A 296 6.79 -5.60 -17.02
C ASN A 296 6.03 -6.92 -17.28
N ARG A 297 6.69 -7.91 -17.88
CA ARG A 297 6.08 -9.19 -18.22
C ARG A 297 7.11 -10.30 -18.41
N TRP A 298 6.68 -11.56 -18.30
CA TRP A 298 7.52 -12.72 -18.62
C TRP A 298 7.77 -12.86 -20.11
N ASN A 299 8.90 -13.48 -20.45
CA ASN A 299 9.20 -13.92 -21.80
C ASN A 299 8.47 -15.24 -22.10
N LEU A 300 7.26 -15.13 -22.61
CA LEU A 300 6.42 -16.27 -22.93
C LEU A 300 6.25 -16.43 -24.46
N GLN A 301 6.72 -17.55 -24.98
CA GLN A 301 6.69 -17.86 -26.43
C GLN A 301 6.10 -19.25 -26.64
N LYS A 302 5.25 -19.41 -27.65
CA LYS A 302 4.70 -20.73 -28.01
C LYS A 302 5.81 -21.68 -28.44
N GLN A 303 5.72 -22.94 -28.02
CA GLN A 303 6.57 -24.02 -28.51
C GLN A 303 6.27 -24.28 -29.97
N ASP A 304 5.00 -24.30 -30.38
CA ASP A 304 4.53 -24.35 -31.76
C ASP A 304 3.75 -23.05 -32.08
N PRO A 305 4.38 -22.09 -32.78
CA PRO A 305 3.73 -20.82 -33.14
C PRO A 305 2.53 -20.98 -34.09
N ALA A 306 2.44 -22.09 -34.85
CA ALA A 306 1.38 -22.34 -35.81
C ALA A 306 0.10 -22.93 -35.13
N ALA A 307 0.27 -23.61 -33.99
CA ALA A 307 -0.84 -24.22 -33.29
C ALA A 307 -1.75 -23.17 -32.66
N PRO A 308 -3.08 -23.29 -32.78
CA PRO A 308 -4.02 -22.40 -32.09
C PRO A 308 -3.78 -22.39 -30.56
N LEU A 309 -3.52 -23.58 -29.99
CA LEU A 309 -3.21 -23.79 -28.57
C LEU A 309 -1.89 -24.57 -28.46
N SER A 310 -0.89 -24.00 -27.79
CA SER A 310 0.44 -24.59 -27.65
C SER A 310 0.98 -24.36 -26.24
N LYS A 311 1.76 -25.33 -25.72
CA LYS A 311 2.56 -25.06 -24.54
C LYS A 311 3.59 -23.95 -24.82
N PRO A 312 4.01 -23.19 -23.79
CA PRO A 312 5.13 -22.30 -23.93
C PRO A 312 6.45 -23.10 -24.08
N LYS A 313 7.45 -22.50 -24.71
CA LYS A 313 8.83 -23.04 -24.75
C LYS A 313 9.39 -23.21 -23.34
N LYS A 314 9.11 -22.24 -22.45
CA LYS A 314 9.46 -22.25 -21.03
C LYS A 314 8.23 -21.76 -20.25
N PRO A 315 7.59 -22.63 -19.44
CA PRO A 315 6.49 -22.23 -18.60
C PRO A 315 6.97 -21.37 -17.43
N ILE A 316 6.06 -20.57 -16.86
CA ILE A 316 6.27 -19.88 -15.60
C ILE A 316 6.04 -20.91 -14.49
N VAL A 317 7.09 -21.27 -13.75
CA VAL A 317 7.01 -22.33 -12.73
C VAL A 317 7.07 -21.71 -11.35
N PHE A 318 6.05 -21.95 -10.52
CA PHE A 318 6.05 -21.61 -9.10
C PHE A 318 6.29 -22.85 -8.25
N TRP A 319 7.11 -22.69 -7.21
CA TRP A 319 7.39 -23.74 -6.24
C TRP A 319 6.73 -23.40 -4.91
N ILE A 320 5.86 -24.28 -4.42
CA ILE A 320 5.31 -24.15 -3.06
C ILE A 320 6.41 -24.58 -2.09
N GLU A 321 6.84 -23.65 -1.24
CA GLU A 321 7.87 -23.93 -0.22
C GLU A 321 7.39 -25.01 0.76
N ASN A 322 8.33 -25.79 1.29
CA ASN A 322 8.03 -26.89 2.21
C ASN A 322 7.54 -26.43 3.59
N SER A 323 7.72 -25.15 3.96
CA SER A 323 7.16 -24.51 5.16
C SER A 323 5.66 -24.22 5.08
N VAL A 324 5.07 -24.22 3.86
CA VAL A 324 3.62 -24.04 3.69
C VAL A 324 2.87 -25.22 4.31
N PRO A 325 1.90 -24.99 5.24
CA PRO A 325 1.15 -26.06 5.87
C PRO A 325 0.40 -26.93 4.86
N LEU A 326 0.40 -28.23 5.10
CA LEU A 326 -0.17 -29.22 4.16
C LEU A 326 -1.62 -28.94 3.78
N GLU A 327 -2.41 -28.46 4.74
CA GLU A 327 -3.83 -28.16 4.55
C GLU A 327 -4.11 -27.02 3.56
N TYR A 328 -3.14 -26.12 3.29
CA TYR A 328 -3.33 -24.98 2.36
C TYR A 328 -2.70 -25.19 0.99
N ARG A 329 -1.84 -26.22 0.82
CA ARG A 329 -1.09 -26.43 -0.43
C ARG A 329 -1.98 -26.59 -1.66
N ASP A 330 -3.14 -27.22 -1.51
CA ASP A 330 -4.11 -27.35 -2.61
C ASP A 330 -4.73 -26.01 -2.99
N ALA A 331 -5.14 -25.20 -2.02
CA ALA A 331 -5.68 -23.86 -2.30
C ALA A 331 -4.61 -22.94 -2.93
N VAL A 332 -3.38 -23.01 -2.45
CA VAL A 332 -2.23 -22.29 -3.03
C VAL A 332 -2.02 -22.70 -4.49
N ARG A 333 -1.94 -24.02 -4.77
CA ARG A 333 -1.81 -24.53 -6.13
C ARG A 333 -2.93 -24.04 -7.04
N ASP A 334 -4.19 -24.15 -6.58
CA ASP A 334 -5.36 -23.80 -7.37
C ASP A 334 -5.44 -22.30 -7.64
N GLY A 335 -5.01 -21.46 -6.66
CA GLY A 335 -4.89 -20.00 -6.85
C GLY A 335 -3.90 -19.63 -7.96
N VAL A 336 -2.74 -20.28 -7.97
CA VAL A 336 -1.72 -20.09 -9.02
C VAL A 336 -2.26 -20.52 -10.39
N LEU A 337 -2.85 -21.70 -10.47
CA LEU A 337 -3.31 -22.29 -11.74
C LEU A 337 -4.55 -21.60 -12.30
N MET A 338 -5.27 -20.80 -11.52
CA MET A 338 -6.44 -20.02 -11.95
C MET A 338 -6.14 -19.16 -13.17
N TRP A 339 -4.94 -18.62 -13.29
CA TRP A 339 -4.50 -17.77 -14.39
C TRP A 339 -4.35 -18.49 -15.74
N ASN A 340 -4.19 -19.83 -15.76
CA ASN A 340 -4.08 -20.58 -17.02
C ASN A 340 -5.30 -20.37 -17.91
N ARG A 341 -6.49 -20.15 -17.34
CA ARG A 341 -7.69 -19.80 -18.10
C ARG A 341 -7.51 -18.56 -18.98
N ALA A 342 -6.86 -17.50 -18.46
CA ALA A 342 -6.59 -16.29 -19.25
C ALA A 342 -5.55 -16.56 -20.35
N PHE A 343 -4.56 -17.37 -20.06
CA PHE A 343 -3.53 -17.75 -21.04
C PHE A 343 -4.07 -18.66 -22.15
N GLU A 344 -5.00 -19.57 -21.86
CA GLU A 344 -5.64 -20.41 -22.85
C GLU A 344 -6.41 -19.59 -23.90
N LYS A 345 -7.07 -18.50 -23.50
CA LYS A 345 -7.79 -17.59 -24.42
C LYS A 345 -6.88 -16.94 -25.46
N ILE A 346 -5.59 -16.81 -25.17
CA ILE A 346 -4.60 -16.25 -26.08
C ILE A 346 -3.71 -17.32 -26.74
N GLY A 347 -4.08 -18.58 -26.55
CA GLY A 347 -3.48 -19.73 -27.24
C GLY A 347 -2.28 -20.35 -26.54
N PHE A 348 -2.12 -20.17 -25.21
CA PHE A 348 -1.14 -20.90 -24.40
C PHE A 348 -1.81 -21.95 -23.55
N LYS A 349 -1.37 -23.19 -23.65
CA LYS A 349 -1.75 -24.31 -22.77
C LYS A 349 -0.69 -24.49 -21.69
N ASP A 350 -1.10 -24.64 -20.44
CA ASP A 350 -0.18 -24.85 -19.31
C ASP A 350 0.92 -23.76 -19.26
N ALA A 351 0.51 -22.49 -19.36
CA ALA A 351 1.44 -21.36 -19.30
C ALA A 351 2.13 -21.23 -17.95
N ILE A 352 1.42 -21.61 -16.88
CA ILE A 352 1.88 -21.61 -15.51
C ILE A 352 1.84 -23.05 -14.98
N GLU A 353 2.93 -23.47 -14.34
CA GLU A 353 3.07 -24.74 -13.65
C GLU A 353 3.30 -24.53 -12.16
N VAL A 354 2.83 -25.47 -11.34
CA VAL A 354 3.09 -25.47 -9.90
C VAL A 354 3.82 -26.76 -9.51
N LYS A 355 4.85 -26.61 -8.71
CA LYS A 355 5.63 -27.73 -8.16
C LYS A 355 5.74 -27.59 -6.64
N GLN A 356 5.88 -28.72 -5.96
CA GLN A 356 6.13 -28.78 -4.53
C GLN A 356 7.64 -28.86 -4.28
N MET A 357 8.17 -27.96 -3.44
CA MET A 357 9.55 -28.02 -2.97
C MET A 357 9.74 -29.28 -2.11
N PRO A 358 10.75 -30.12 -2.40
CA PRO A 358 11.06 -31.27 -1.58
C PRO A 358 11.52 -30.85 -0.18
N ASP A 359 11.22 -31.66 0.84
CA ASP A 359 11.68 -31.40 2.22
C ASP A 359 13.21 -31.36 2.34
N LYS A 360 13.91 -32.08 1.49
CA LYS A 360 15.38 -32.11 1.41
C LYS A 360 15.89 -31.51 0.11
N ALA A 361 15.34 -30.34 -0.27
CA ALA A 361 15.85 -29.60 -1.43
C ALA A 361 17.30 -29.18 -1.19
N ASP A 362 18.13 -29.26 -2.22
CA ASP A 362 19.53 -28.81 -2.21
C ASP A 362 19.67 -27.34 -2.61
N TRP A 363 18.57 -26.67 -2.90
CA TRP A 363 18.46 -25.28 -3.24
C TRP A 363 17.65 -24.51 -2.17
N ASP A 364 17.74 -23.20 -2.21
CA ASP A 364 17.16 -22.28 -1.24
C ASP A 364 15.98 -21.53 -1.87
N PRO A 365 14.85 -21.30 -1.15
CA PRO A 365 13.72 -20.55 -1.68
C PRO A 365 14.03 -19.14 -2.20
N ALA A 366 15.08 -18.50 -1.72
CA ALA A 366 15.49 -17.17 -2.19
C ALA A 366 16.44 -17.19 -3.39
N ASP A 367 16.72 -18.37 -3.96
CA ASP A 367 17.56 -18.49 -5.16
C ASP A 367 16.77 -18.02 -6.38
N VAL A 368 17.22 -16.98 -7.05
CA VAL A 368 16.57 -16.33 -8.23
C VAL A 368 16.30 -17.26 -9.43
N ARG A 369 16.73 -18.49 -9.38
CA ARG A 369 16.39 -19.50 -10.39
C ARG A 369 15.03 -20.15 -10.19
N TYR A 370 14.40 -19.95 -9.02
CA TYR A 370 13.16 -20.60 -8.61
C TYR A 370 12.17 -19.56 -8.12
N ASN A 371 11.03 -19.39 -8.79
CA ASN A 371 9.97 -18.56 -8.26
C ASN A 371 9.30 -19.34 -7.12
N THR A 372 9.27 -18.80 -5.92
CA THR A 372 8.80 -19.50 -4.74
C THR A 372 7.60 -18.82 -4.09
N ILE A 373 6.73 -19.66 -3.49
CA ILE A 373 5.65 -19.20 -2.63
C ILE A 373 6.06 -19.54 -1.21
N ARG A 374 6.44 -18.51 -0.46
CA ARG A 374 7.08 -18.59 0.85
C ARG A 374 6.11 -18.31 1.98
N TRP A 375 6.35 -18.95 3.11
CA TRP A 375 5.53 -18.81 4.32
C TRP A 375 6.38 -18.22 5.44
N PHE A 376 5.90 -17.15 6.08
CA PHE A 376 6.65 -16.49 7.15
C PHE A 376 5.74 -16.10 8.33
N ASN A 377 6.34 -15.74 9.47
CA ASN A 377 5.64 -15.34 10.67
C ASN A 377 5.97 -13.90 11.03
N THR A 378 4.99 -13.17 11.56
CA THR A 378 5.14 -11.81 12.07
C THR A 378 4.50 -11.68 13.44
N ASN A 379 4.77 -10.58 14.15
CA ASN A 379 4.09 -10.25 15.40
C ASN A 379 3.01 -9.16 15.22
N ASP A 380 3.19 -8.26 14.27
CA ASP A 380 2.38 -7.04 14.14
C ASP A 380 1.80 -6.82 12.73
N ALA A 381 1.98 -7.75 11.80
CA ALA A 381 1.52 -7.58 10.43
C ALA A 381 0.92 -8.85 9.84
N ILE A 382 -0.15 -8.67 9.08
CA ILE A 382 -0.77 -9.71 8.27
C ILE A 382 -0.75 -9.19 6.85
N PHE A 383 0.06 -9.81 5.98
CA PHE A 383 0.14 -9.41 4.57
C PHE A 383 0.58 -10.56 3.67
N ALA A 384 0.27 -10.43 2.39
CA ALA A 384 0.89 -11.17 1.31
C ALA A 384 1.48 -10.18 0.31
N MET A 385 2.47 -10.60 -0.45
CA MET A 385 3.11 -9.76 -1.46
C MET A 385 3.67 -10.64 -2.58
N GLY A 386 3.43 -10.25 -3.83
CA GLY A 386 3.97 -10.91 -5.02
C GLY A 386 4.99 -10.03 -5.77
N PRO A 387 6.17 -9.76 -5.19
CA PRO A 387 7.18 -8.97 -5.88
C PRO A 387 7.80 -9.72 -7.05
N SER A 388 8.20 -8.98 -8.08
CA SER A 388 8.96 -9.50 -9.21
C SER A 388 10.25 -8.72 -9.43
N ARG A 389 11.30 -9.42 -9.85
CA ARG A 389 12.58 -8.84 -10.25
C ARG A 389 12.61 -8.67 -11.75
N VAL A 390 12.87 -7.46 -12.21
CA VAL A 390 12.67 -7.05 -13.59
C VAL A 390 13.97 -6.54 -14.21
N ASN A 391 14.25 -6.95 -15.42
CA ASN A 391 15.34 -6.36 -16.21
C ASN A 391 15.01 -4.88 -16.48
N PRO A 392 15.74 -3.93 -15.88
CA PRO A 392 15.39 -2.51 -15.94
C PRO A 392 15.70 -1.87 -17.31
N LEU A 393 16.25 -2.64 -18.25
CA LEU A 393 16.47 -2.20 -19.64
C LEU A 393 15.26 -2.50 -20.53
N THR A 394 14.51 -3.58 -20.23
CA THR A 394 13.53 -4.15 -21.15
C THR A 394 12.14 -4.34 -20.57
N GLY A 395 12.01 -4.45 -19.24
CA GLY A 395 10.76 -4.84 -18.58
C GLY A 395 10.54 -6.35 -18.56
N GLU A 396 11.53 -7.18 -18.89
CA GLU A 396 11.43 -8.64 -18.75
C GLU A 396 11.45 -9.03 -17.28
N ILE A 397 10.43 -9.76 -16.82
CA ILE A 397 10.43 -10.35 -15.47
C ILE A 397 11.39 -11.54 -15.51
N LEU A 398 12.34 -11.55 -14.59
CA LEU A 398 13.41 -12.55 -14.50
C LEU A 398 13.14 -13.58 -13.42
N ASP A 399 12.49 -13.14 -12.33
CA ASP A 399 12.21 -13.91 -11.14
C ASP A 399 11.04 -13.27 -10.37
N ALA A 400 10.29 -14.07 -9.62
CA ALA A 400 9.19 -13.58 -8.79
C ALA A 400 8.93 -14.52 -7.61
N ASP A 401 8.93 -13.96 -6.41
CA ASP A 401 8.57 -14.68 -5.20
C ASP A 401 7.23 -14.17 -4.64
N ILE A 402 6.47 -15.07 -4.05
CA ILE A 402 5.27 -14.71 -3.29
C ILE A 402 5.55 -15.01 -1.83
N ILE A 403 5.37 -14.01 -0.97
CA ILE A 403 5.49 -14.17 0.48
C ILE A 403 4.13 -14.02 1.13
N VAL A 404 3.77 -14.96 2.00
CA VAL A 404 2.47 -15.00 2.68
C VAL A 404 2.68 -15.12 4.18
N SER A 405 2.08 -14.22 4.97
CA SER A 405 2.10 -14.30 6.43
C SER A 405 1.28 -15.50 6.91
N ALA A 406 1.87 -16.29 7.81
CA ALA A 406 1.18 -17.35 8.52
C ALA A 406 -0.02 -16.86 9.34
N ASP A 407 -0.02 -15.58 9.70
CA ASP A 407 -1.04 -14.98 10.54
C ASP A 407 -2.39 -14.85 9.84
N PHE A 408 -2.42 -14.83 8.47
CA PHE A 408 -3.68 -15.03 7.75
C PHE A 408 -4.39 -16.34 8.16
N THR A 409 -3.63 -17.41 8.35
CA THR A 409 -4.21 -18.73 8.67
C THR A 409 -4.41 -18.95 10.16
N ARG A 410 -3.65 -18.29 11.01
CA ARG A 410 -3.88 -18.27 12.47
C ARG A 410 -5.13 -17.49 12.81
N ALA A 411 -5.36 -16.35 12.17
CA ALA A 411 -6.62 -15.61 12.24
C ALA A 411 -7.83 -16.49 11.87
N VAL A 412 -7.60 -17.53 11.05
CA VAL A 412 -8.60 -18.54 10.69
C VAL A 412 -8.93 -19.49 11.85
N LYS A 413 -7.94 -19.90 12.64
CA LYS A 413 -8.07 -21.02 13.58
C LYS A 413 -8.30 -20.58 15.02
N GLU A 414 -7.68 -19.49 15.44
CA GLU A 414 -7.65 -19.17 16.85
C GLU A 414 -8.11 -17.78 17.20
N ASP A 415 -7.84 -16.73 16.36
CA ASP A 415 -8.05 -15.41 16.91
C ASP A 415 -8.16 -14.29 15.85
N TYR A 416 -9.36 -14.07 15.31
CA TYR A 416 -9.75 -12.69 15.06
C TYR A 416 -9.51 -11.80 16.31
N ARG A 417 -9.32 -12.37 17.53
CA ARG A 417 -8.84 -11.73 18.76
C ARG A 417 -7.57 -10.93 18.52
N THR A 418 -6.53 -11.57 17.99
CA THR A 418 -5.22 -10.93 17.78
C THR A 418 -5.30 -9.76 16.80
N ILE A 419 -6.11 -9.88 15.74
CA ILE A 419 -6.29 -8.82 14.75
C ILE A 419 -7.02 -7.62 15.33
N VAL A 420 -8.09 -7.87 16.08
CA VAL A 420 -8.95 -6.81 16.64
C VAL A 420 -8.30 -6.18 17.87
N GLU A 421 -7.68 -6.98 18.75
CA GLU A 421 -7.02 -6.47 19.96
C GLU A 421 -5.73 -5.70 19.62
N GLN A 422 -4.87 -6.16 18.73
CA GLN A 422 -3.68 -5.41 18.31
C GLN A 422 -4.01 -4.06 17.69
N ASN A 423 -5.10 -3.95 16.94
CA ASN A 423 -5.55 -2.67 16.41
C ASN A 423 -6.17 -1.73 17.47
N GLN A 424 -6.74 -2.28 18.54
CA GLN A 424 -7.25 -1.47 19.66
C GLN A 424 -6.15 -0.93 20.56
N MET A 425 -5.04 -1.65 20.74
CA MET A 425 -3.91 -1.19 21.54
C MET A 425 -3.23 0.05 20.95
N ARG A 426 -3.30 0.24 19.63
CA ARG A 426 -2.81 1.44 18.94
C ARG A 426 -3.79 2.61 18.95
N SER A 427 -4.95 2.47 19.58
CA SER A 427 -5.90 3.55 19.76
C SER A 427 -5.57 4.38 21.02
N ALA A 428 -4.46 5.12 21.01
CA ALA A 428 -4.36 6.35 21.77
C ALA A 428 -5.61 7.21 21.50
N PRO A 429 -6.02 8.13 22.40
CA PRO A 429 -7.26 8.89 22.19
C PRO A 429 -7.27 9.38 20.74
N PHE A 430 -8.25 8.98 19.98
CA PHE A 430 -8.30 9.07 18.52
C PHE A 430 -8.02 10.47 17.98
N ALA A 431 -8.35 11.52 18.73
CA ALA A 431 -8.00 12.90 18.39
C ALA A 431 -6.48 13.16 18.36
N ALA A 432 -5.69 12.47 19.21
CA ALA A 432 -4.24 12.57 19.22
C ALA A 432 -3.60 11.78 18.06
N GLN A 433 -4.27 10.73 17.59
CA GLN A 433 -3.82 9.94 16.44
C GLN A 433 -4.11 10.64 15.10
N LEU A 434 -5.22 11.36 14.98
CA LEU A 434 -5.51 12.19 13.80
C LEU A 434 -4.47 13.30 13.60
N THR A 435 -3.78 13.72 14.63
CA THR A 435 -2.88 14.88 14.61
C THR A 435 -1.38 14.54 14.59
N GLY A 436 -0.97 13.27 14.81
CA GLY A 436 0.45 13.03 15.08
C GLY A 436 1.12 11.79 14.52
N ASN A 437 0.44 10.80 13.96
CA ASN A 437 1.09 9.54 13.57
C ASN A 437 0.76 9.11 12.14
N ALA A 438 1.68 9.40 11.22
CA ALA A 438 1.60 9.02 9.80
C ALA A 438 1.70 7.50 9.53
N ASN A 439 1.81 6.68 10.57
CA ASN A 439 2.06 5.23 10.48
C ASN A 439 0.82 4.37 10.69
N LEU A 440 -0.38 4.94 10.69
CA LEU A 440 -1.59 4.19 10.97
C LEU A 440 -2.34 3.85 9.69
N CYS A 441 -2.55 2.56 9.51
CA CYS A 441 -3.53 1.99 8.60
C CYS A 441 -4.93 2.36 9.09
N ASN A 442 -5.34 3.59 8.95
CA ASN A 442 -6.64 4.06 9.40
C ASN A 442 -7.56 4.36 8.24
N TYR A 443 -8.70 3.72 8.32
CA TYR A 443 -9.97 3.99 7.63
C TYR A 443 -9.95 5.20 6.70
N GLY A 444 -9.99 4.91 5.45
CA GLY A 444 -10.06 5.70 4.22
C GLY A 444 -9.98 7.22 4.30
N MET A 445 -10.69 7.91 5.17
CA MET A 445 -10.87 9.37 5.10
C MET A 445 -9.89 10.20 5.92
N ALA A 446 -9.44 9.72 7.07
CA ALA A 446 -8.36 10.36 7.82
C ALA A 446 -7.02 10.26 7.06
N ALA A 447 -6.86 9.22 6.23
CA ALA A 447 -5.67 8.99 5.43
C ALA A 447 -5.44 10.04 4.33
N HIS A 448 -6.46 10.76 3.85
CA HIS A 448 -6.27 11.74 2.78
C HIS A 448 -5.56 13.02 3.24
N SER A 449 -5.95 13.58 4.37
CA SER A 449 -5.26 14.75 4.95
C SER A 449 -3.85 14.37 5.44
N LEU A 450 -3.70 13.18 6.02
CA LEU A 450 -2.42 12.62 6.44
C LEU A 450 -1.53 12.24 5.24
N ARG A 451 -2.08 11.72 4.13
CA ARG A 451 -1.35 11.50 2.87
C ARG A 451 -0.82 12.79 2.25
N LYS A 452 -1.58 13.90 2.29
CA LYS A 452 -1.08 15.21 1.85
C LYS A 452 0.09 15.67 2.72
N GLN A 453 0.02 15.46 4.03
CA GLN A 453 1.05 15.83 4.99
C GLN A 453 2.26 14.90 4.90
N ALA A 454 2.07 13.58 4.82
CA ALA A 454 3.13 12.60 4.61
C ALA A 454 3.83 12.77 3.26
N LYS A 455 3.12 13.08 2.16
CA LYS A 455 3.72 13.42 0.87
C LYS A 455 4.48 14.74 0.90
N ALA A 456 4.09 15.71 1.73
CA ALA A 456 4.81 16.96 1.93
C ALA A 456 6.08 16.76 2.76
N ASP A 457 6.02 15.90 3.78
CA ASP A 457 7.16 15.53 4.62
C ASP A 457 8.10 14.54 3.91
N GLU A 458 7.56 13.64 3.09
CA GLU A 458 8.33 12.76 2.20
C GLU A 458 9.14 13.55 1.15
N LYS A 459 8.63 14.69 0.67
CA LYS A 459 9.39 15.61 -0.19
C LYS A 459 10.53 16.32 0.54
N LYS A 460 10.44 16.49 1.86
CA LYS A 460 11.46 17.19 2.66
C LYS A 460 12.62 16.31 3.11
N ASN A 461 12.45 14.97 3.23
CA ASN A 461 13.40 14.15 3.97
C ASN A 461 13.95 12.91 3.23
N THR A 462 13.81 12.79 1.91
CA THR A 462 14.32 11.60 1.22
C THR A 462 15.49 11.92 0.29
N ALA A 463 16.69 11.62 0.76
CA ALA A 463 17.65 10.98 -0.13
C ALA A 463 17.05 9.60 -0.49
N ARG A 464 16.14 9.56 -1.47
CA ARG A 464 15.59 8.30 -1.98
C ARG A 464 16.76 7.49 -2.50
N LEU A 465 17.07 6.40 -1.81
CA LEU A 465 17.70 5.28 -2.47
C LEU A 465 16.77 4.93 -3.64
N ARG A 466 17.20 5.17 -4.87
CA ARG A 466 16.42 4.90 -6.10
C ARG A 466 16.23 3.41 -6.36
N PHE A 467 16.84 2.58 -5.55
CA PHE A 467 16.62 1.15 -5.51
C PHE A 467 15.34 0.93 -4.73
N GLY A 468 14.33 0.37 -5.38
CA GLY A 468 13.02 0.18 -4.81
C GLY A 468 13.07 -0.66 -3.54
N SER A 469 13.51 -0.03 -2.45
CA SER A 469 13.44 -0.64 -1.12
C SER A 469 11.96 -0.77 -0.78
N HIS A 470 11.44 -1.98 -0.76
CA HIS A 470 10.12 -2.30 -0.25
C HIS A 470 10.08 -2.21 1.28
N LEU A 471 11.24 -2.10 1.94
CA LEU A 471 11.32 -1.83 3.37
C LEU A 471 10.74 -0.44 3.67
N GLY A 472 9.70 -0.42 4.49
CA GLY A 472 9.04 0.81 4.92
C GLY A 472 7.92 1.31 3.98
N ASN A 473 7.54 0.57 2.94
CA ASN A 473 6.32 0.85 2.20
C ASN A 473 5.11 0.20 2.91
N TYR A 474 4.66 0.85 3.98
CA TYR A 474 3.59 0.34 4.84
C TYR A 474 2.19 0.37 4.18
N GLN A 475 2.04 0.92 2.98
CA GLN A 475 0.73 0.99 2.32
C GLN A 475 0.22 -0.40 1.95
N ASP A 476 1.08 -1.25 1.38
CA ASP A 476 0.72 -2.63 1.03
C ASP A 476 0.46 -3.48 2.28
N LEU A 477 1.18 -3.21 3.38
CA LEU A 477 0.96 -3.85 4.69
C LEU A 477 -0.38 -3.45 5.31
N CYS A 478 -0.85 -2.21 5.09
CA CYS A 478 -2.15 -1.76 5.58
C CYS A 478 -3.30 -2.54 4.95
N PHE A 479 -3.25 -2.78 3.65
CA PHE A 479 -4.28 -3.56 2.97
C PHE A 479 -4.29 -5.02 3.41
N GLY A 480 -3.16 -5.59 3.77
CA GLY A 480 -3.09 -6.93 4.35
C GLY A 480 -3.88 -7.06 5.65
N VAL A 481 -3.74 -6.10 6.57
CA VAL A 481 -4.51 -6.04 7.82
C VAL A 481 -6.01 -5.91 7.55
N ASP A 482 -6.41 -5.04 6.61
CA ASP A 482 -7.83 -4.87 6.28
C ASP A 482 -8.40 -6.10 5.55
N THR A 483 -7.60 -6.79 4.73
CA THR A 483 -7.96 -8.09 4.15
C THR A 483 -8.21 -9.15 5.23
N ALA A 484 -7.37 -9.20 6.27
CA ALA A 484 -7.56 -10.09 7.40
C ALA A 484 -8.82 -9.75 8.21
N LYS A 485 -9.17 -8.47 8.33
CA LYS A 485 -10.46 -8.05 8.93
C LYS A 485 -11.66 -8.54 8.14
N GLN A 486 -11.62 -8.47 6.79
CA GLN A 486 -12.68 -9.02 5.95
C GLN A 486 -12.83 -10.53 6.17
N TYR A 487 -11.71 -11.23 6.30
CA TYR A 487 -11.72 -12.64 6.65
C TYR A 487 -12.34 -12.89 8.04
N ALA A 488 -11.95 -12.11 9.06
CA ALA A 488 -12.48 -12.23 10.42
C ALA A 488 -13.99 -11.97 10.47
N VAL A 489 -14.48 -10.96 9.75
CA VAL A 489 -15.92 -10.66 9.62
C VAL A 489 -16.67 -11.79 8.93
N GLY A 490 -16.08 -12.40 7.89
CA GLY A 490 -16.65 -13.58 7.24
C GLY A 490 -16.81 -14.76 8.20
N ASN A 491 -15.77 -15.10 8.96
CA ASN A 491 -15.82 -16.11 10.01
C ASN A 491 -16.91 -15.81 11.05
N LEU A 492 -16.94 -14.57 11.51
CA LEU A 492 -17.92 -14.13 12.52
C LEU A 492 -19.35 -14.19 11.96
N SER A 493 -19.54 -13.85 10.67
CA SER A 493 -20.83 -13.99 10.00
C SER A 493 -21.29 -15.46 9.94
N LEU A 494 -20.40 -16.39 9.58
CA LEU A 494 -20.67 -17.82 9.61
C LEU A 494 -21.09 -18.29 11.00
N ALA A 495 -20.35 -17.87 12.04
CA ALA A 495 -20.64 -18.23 13.42
C ALA A 495 -21.97 -17.64 13.91
N LEU A 496 -22.24 -16.35 13.66
CA LEU A 496 -23.40 -15.62 14.19
C LEU A 496 -24.67 -15.85 13.36
N MET A 497 -24.55 -15.92 12.03
CA MET A 497 -25.71 -15.97 11.14
C MET A 497 -26.10 -17.40 10.76
N GLN A 498 -25.14 -18.33 10.66
CA GLN A 498 -25.35 -19.72 10.25
C GLN A 498 -25.10 -20.73 11.38
N ASN A 499 -24.73 -20.29 12.58
CA ASN A 499 -24.39 -21.13 13.73
C ASN A 499 -23.30 -22.19 13.46
N THR A 500 -22.35 -21.86 12.57
CA THR A 500 -21.23 -22.76 12.25
C THR A 500 -20.23 -22.84 13.41
N LEU A 501 -19.56 -23.99 13.54
CA LEU A 501 -18.46 -24.18 14.49
C LEU A 501 -17.12 -23.91 13.79
N PRO A 502 -16.08 -23.47 14.53
CA PRO A 502 -14.75 -23.21 13.94
C PRO A 502 -14.13 -24.42 13.23
N SER A 503 -14.46 -25.64 13.64
CA SER A 503 -13.95 -26.89 13.04
C SER A 503 -14.84 -27.45 11.93
N SER A 504 -15.92 -26.77 11.55
CA SER A 504 -16.88 -27.26 10.58
C SER A 504 -16.31 -27.35 9.17
N PRO A 505 -16.85 -28.21 8.29
CA PRO A 505 -16.47 -28.27 6.87
C PRO A 505 -16.69 -26.95 6.14
N GLU A 506 -17.73 -26.19 6.50
CA GLU A 506 -18.08 -24.88 5.91
C GLU A 506 -16.99 -23.85 6.23
N MET A 507 -16.50 -23.84 7.48
CA MET A 507 -15.42 -22.94 7.90
C MET A 507 -14.11 -23.27 7.18
N LYS A 508 -13.82 -24.59 7.00
CA LYS A 508 -12.64 -25.00 6.21
C LYS A 508 -12.77 -24.60 4.74
N ALA A 509 -13.94 -24.77 4.14
CA ALA A 509 -14.19 -24.36 2.76
C ALA A 509 -14.02 -22.85 2.57
N PHE A 510 -14.53 -22.06 3.50
CA PHE A 510 -14.35 -20.61 3.53
C PHE A 510 -12.86 -20.21 3.56
N ALA A 511 -12.07 -20.87 4.43
CA ALA A 511 -10.62 -20.66 4.51
C ALA A 511 -9.88 -21.00 3.21
N GLN A 512 -10.30 -22.08 2.54
CA GLN A 512 -9.72 -22.49 1.26
C GLN A 512 -10.09 -21.51 0.11
N GLU A 513 -11.32 -20.99 0.10
CA GLU A 513 -11.72 -19.94 -0.86
C GLU A 513 -10.88 -18.68 -0.67
N PHE A 514 -10.74 -18.21 0.55
CA PHE A 514 -9.92 -17.04 0.88
C PHE A 514 -8.48 -17.22 0.42
N MET A 515 -7.82 -18.32 0.82
CA MET A 515 -6.42 -18.59 0.47
C MET A 515 -6.22 -18.65 -1.05
N ARG A 516 -7.12 -19.30 -1.77
CA ARG A 516 -7.08 -19.38 -3.24
C ARG A 516 -7.18 -18.00 -3.89
N SER A 517 -8.10 -17.16 -3.41
CA SER A 517 -8.29 -15.79 -3.92
C SER A 517 -7.07 -14.91 -3.64
N LEU A 518 -6.51 -14.99 -2.42
CA LEU A 518 -5.30 -14.27 -2.03
C LEU A 518 -4.12 -14.65 -2.93
N ILE A 519 -3.87 -15.94 -3.11
CA ILE A 519 -2.76 -16.40 -3.97
C ILE A 519 -2.98 -16.00 -5.42
N ALA A 520 -4.20 -16.07 -5.93
CA ALA A 520 -4.49 -15.61 -7.30
C ALA A 520 -4.16 -14.12 -7.48
N HIS A 521 -4.44 -13.28 -6.47
CA HIS A 521 -4.08 -11.86 -6.46
C HIS A 521 -2.56 -11.67 -6.52
N GLU A 522 -1.80 -12.33 -5.64
CA GLU A 522 -0.34 -12.20 -5.61
C GLU A 522 0.32 -12.69 -6.91
N VAL A 523 -0.19 -13.77 -7.49
CA VAL A 523 0.27 -14.23 -8.81
C VAL A 523 0.04 -13.17 -9.87
N GLY A 524 -1.07 -12.44 -9.83
CA GLY A 524 -1.32 -11.33 -10.76
C GLY A 524 -0.23 -10.27 -10.72
N HIS A 525 0.27 -9.92 -9.54
CA HIS A 525 1.43 -9.02 -9.40
C HIS A 525 2.68 -9.61 -10.05
N THR A 526 2.93 -10.89 -9.86
CA THR A 526 4.08 -11.58 -10.49
C THR A 526 3.93 -11.72 -12.00
N LEU A 527 2.74 -11.56 -12.55
CA LEU A 527 2.49 -11.45 -14.00
C LEU A 527 2.61 -10.02 -14.54
N GLY A 528 2.96 -9.07 -13.69
CA GLY A 528 3.15 -7.67 -14.01
C GLY A 528 1.93 -6.76 -13.79
N LEU A 529 0.83 -7.28 -13.27
CA LEU A 529 -0.40 -6.53 -13.09
C LEU A 529 -0.38 -5.69 -11.81
N ARG A 530 -0.96 -4.49 -11.90
CA ARG A 530 -1.24 -3.60 -10.77
C ARG A 530 -2.66 -3.83 -10.22
N HIS A 531 -2.94 -3.32 -9.04
CA HIS A 531 -4.29 -3.31 -8.48
C HIS A 531 -5.31 -2.71 -9.45
N ASN A 532 -6.54 -3.20 -9.38
CA ASN A 532 -7.68 -2.61 -10.09
C ASN A 532 -8.87 -2.40 -9.16
N PHE A 533 -8.90 -1.26 -8.46
CA PHE A 533 -9.92 -0.86 -7.47
C PHE A 533 -11.24 -0.36 -8.11
N ARG A 534 -11.49 -0.71 -9.35
CA ARG A 534 -12.76 -0.49 -10.02
C ARG A 534 -13.44 -1.79 -10.42
N ALA A 535 -12.75 -2.89 -10.25
CA ALA A 535 -13.22 -4.20 -10.65
C ALA A 535 -14.36 -4.73 -9.76
N SER A 536 -14.50 -4.24 -8.54
CA SER A 536 -15.62 -4.47 -7.63
C SER A 536 -16.96 -4.12 -8.25
N SER A 537 -17.01 -3.09 -9.10
CA SER A 537 -18.25 -2.54 -9.68
C SER A 537 -18.83 -3.34 -10.86
N MET A 538 -18.31 -4.54 -11.17
CA MET A 538 -18.71 -5.33 -12.34
C MET A 538 -20.13 -5.88 -12.25
N LEU A 539 -20.49 -6.48 -11.12
CA LEU A 539 -21.76 -7.18 -10.94
C LEU A 539 -22.79 -6.29 -10.25
N LYS A 540 -24.07 -6.52 -10.60
CA LYS A 540 -25.18 -5.92 -9.88
C LYS A 540 -25.42 -6.66 -8.55
N PRO A 541 -26.09 -6.04 -7.55
CA PRO A 541 -26.36 -6.69 -6.27
C PRO A 541 -27.02 -8.06 -6.41
N GLU A 542 -28.02 -8.21 -7.26
CA GLU A 542 -28.77 -9.46 -7.48
C GLU A 542 -27.93 -10.58 -8.13
N GLU A 543 -26.78 -10.26 -8.74
CA GLU A 543 -25.90 -11.23 -9.39
C GLU A 543 -24.85 -11.80 -8.43
N LEU A 544 -24.51 -11.08 -7.33
CA LEU A 544 -23.40 -11.41 -6.43
C LEU A 544 -23.53 -12.79 -5.77
N ASN A 545 -24.74 -13.26 -5.53
CA ASN A 545 -25.01 -14.56 -4.92
C ASN A 545 -25.45 -15.64 -5.91
N ASN A 546 -25.36 -15.37 -7.22
CA ASN A 546 -25.61 -16.34 -8.26
C ASN A 546 -24.32 -17.05 -8.67
N THR A 547 -24.09 -18.25 -8.11
CA THR A 547 -22.87 -19.03 -8.35
C THR A 547 -22.67 -19.44 -9.81
N ALA A 548 -23.72 -19.50 -10.65
CA ALA A 548 -23.57 -19.73 -12.07
C ALA A 548 -22.91 -18.53 -12.79
N ILE A 549 -23.18 -17.32 -12.31
CA ILE A 549 -22.55 -16.09 -12.82
C ILE A 549 -21.13 -15.96 -12.24
N THR A 550 -21.00 -16.02 -10.91
CA THR A 550 -19.71 -15.74 -10.23
C THR A 550 -18.62 -16.74 -10.60
N ARG A 551 -18.95 -18.02 -10.79
CA ARG A 551 -17.99 -19.05 -11.20
C ARG A 551 -17.65 -19.06 -12.69
N SER A 552 -18.49 -18.47 -13.52
CA SER A 552 -18.22 -18.34 -14.96
C SER A 552 -17.51 -17.03 -15.33
N LYS A 553 -17.87 -15.92 -14.67
CA LYS A 553 -17.43 -14.56 -15.01
C LYS A 553 -16.47 -13.95 -13.98
N GLY A 554 -16.44 -14.49 -12.77
CA GLY A 554 -15.79 -13.90 -11.61
C GLY A 554 -16.77 -13.18 -10.70
N LEU A 555 -16.49 -13.12 -9.42
CA LEU A 555 -17.24 -12.31 -8.44
C LEU A 555 -16.94 -10.82 -8.63
N VAL A 556 -15.74 -10.52 -9.08
CA VAL A 556 -15.22 -9.18 -9.43
C VAL A 556 -14.60 -9.21 -10.83
N GLY A 557 -14.45 -8.04 -11.45
CA GLY A 557 -13.89 -7.90 -12.80
C GLY A 557 -12.40 -8.27 -12.90
N SER A 558 -11.70 -8.24 -11.77
CA SER A 558 -10.28 -8.58 -11.66
C SER A 558 -9.97 -9.16 -10.28
N VAL A 559 -9.13 -10.18 -10.22
CA VAL A 559 -8.56 -10.66 -8.95
C VAL A 559 -7.56 -9.68 -8.35
N MET A 560 -7.17 -8.64 -9.10
CA MET A 560 -6.31 -7.55 -8.61
C MET A 560 -7.10 -6.50 -7.80
N GLU A 561 -8.36 -6.77 -7.49
CA GLU A 561 -9.20 -6.02 -6.57
C GLU A 561 -8.93 -6.47 -5.13
N TYR A 562 -8.99 -5.56 -4.17
CA TYR A 562 -9.17 -5.91 -2.77
C TYR A 562 -10.66 -6.07 -2.46
N ALA A 563 -11.20 -7.21 -2.89
CA ALA A 563 -12.60 -7.50 -2.70
C ALA A 563 -12.93 -7.81 -1.23
N PRO A 564 -14.07 -7.33 -0.69
CA PRO A 564 -14.54 -7.73 0.61
C PRO A 564 -15.02 -9.18 0.60
N VAL A 565 -15.24 -9.75 1.78
CA VAL A 565 -16.05 -10.96 1.88
C VAL A 565 -17.46 -10.69 1.38
N ASN A 566 -17.94 -11.48 0.44
CA ASN A 566 -19.31 -11.35 -0.07
C ASN A 566 -20.31 -11.95 0.90
N LEU A 567 -21.00 -11.12 1.68
CA LEU A 567 -22.07 -11.54 2.58
C LEU A 567 -23.44 -11.27 1.97
N ALA A 568 -24.20 -12.33 1.77
CA ALA A 568 -25.56 -12.22 1.25
C ALA A 568 -26.48 -11.45 2.22
N PRO A 569 -27.46 -10.66 1.71
CA PRO A 569 -28.46 -10.05 2.57
C PRO A 569 -29.39 -11.12 3.16
N GLN A 570 -30.00 -10.81 4.31
CA GLN A 570 -30.91 -11.74 4.99
C GLN A 570 -31.99 -12.27 4.04
N GLY A 571 -32.23 -13.58 4.14
CA GLY A 571 -33.23 -14.29 3.30
C GLY A 571 -32.72 -14.66 1.91
N THR A 572 -31.54 -14.24 1.51
CA THR A 572 -30.90 -14.67 0.28
C THR A 572 -29.93 -15.82 0.56
N LYS A 573 -29.95 -16.83 -0.31
CA LYS A 573 -28.98 -17.93 -0.21
C LYS A 573 -27.57 -17.39 -0.46
N GLN A 574 -26.63 -17.70 0.45
CA GLN A 574 -25.24 -17.33 0.32
C GLN A 574 -24.61 -17.95 -0.95
N GLY A 575 -23.99 -17.12 -1.77
CA GLY A 575 -23.15 -17.51 -2.90
C GLY A 575 -21.69 -17.73 -2.49
N ASP A 576 -20.77 -17.56 -3.46
CA ASP A 576 -19.34 -17.63 -3.21
C ASP A 576 -18.91 -16.47 -2.31
N TYR A 577 -18.05 -16.72 -1.31
CA TYR A 577 -17.52 -15.69 -0.42
C TYR A 577 -16.40 -14.89 -1.08
N PHE A 578 -15.57 -15.56 -1.87
CA PHE A 578 -14.47 -14.98 -2.62
C PHE A 578 -14.51 -15.46 -4.07
N THR A 579 -13.72 -14.84 -4.95
CA THR A 579 -13.72 -15.20 -6.36
C THR A 579 -13.13 -16.58 -6.61
N HIS A 580 -13.71 -17.33 -7.54
CA HIS A 580 -13.29 -18.67 -7.95
C HIS A 580 -12.55 -18.70 -9.28
N THR A 581 -12.47 -17.58 -9.97
CA THR A 581 -11.85 -17.47 -11.30
C THR A 581 -11.34 -16.06 -11.54
N VAL A 582 -10.35 -15.92 -12.42
CA VAL A 582 -9.94 -14.61 -12.94
C VAL A 582 -11.10 -13.94 -13.68
N GLY A 583 -11.17 -12.62 -13.56
CA GLY A 583 -12.25 -11.82 -14.15
C GLY A 583 -12.00 -11.42 -15.61
N PRO A 584 -13.01 -10.78 -16.25
CA PRO A 584 -12.90 -10.30 -17.63
C PRO A 584 -11.74 -9.30 -17.83
N TYR A 585 -11.50 -8.45 -16.85
CA TYR A 585 -10.37 -7.51 -16.90
C TYR A 585 -9.04 -8.23 -16.92
N ASP A 586 -8.86 -9.26 -16.09
CA ASP A 586 -7.64 -10.05 -16.02
C ASP A 586 -7.35 -10.73 -17.36
N GLU A 587 -8.38 -11.34 -17.96
CA GLU A 587 -8.29 -11.97 -19.27
C GLU A 587 -7.89 -10.98 -20.37
N TRP A 588 -8.43 -9.77 -20.33
CA TRP A 588 -8.11 -8.68 -21.25
C TRP A 588 -6.70 -8.12 -21.01
N ALA A 589 -6.29 -7.98 -19.75
CA ALA A 589 -4.94 -7.54 -19.40
C ALA A 589 -3.90 -8.57 -19.85
N ILE A 590 -4.14 -9.87 -19.64
CA ILE A 590 -3.29 -10.94 -20.15
C ILE A 590 -3.25 -10.95 -21.68
N GLU A 591 -4.39 -10.70 -22.35
CA GLU A 591 -4.37 -10.54 -23.83
C GLU A 591 -3.46 -9.41 -24.25
N TYR A 592 -3.55 -8.24 -23.61
CA TYR A 592 -2.67 -7.11 -23.92
C TYR A 592 -1.20 -7.44 -23.67
N GLY A 593 -0.88 -8.03 -22.53
CA GLY A 593 0.49 -8.30 -22.11
C GLY A 593 1.17 -9.45 -22.87
N TYR A 594 0.42 -10.52 -23.15
CA TYR A 594 1.03 -11.81 -23.53
C TYR A 594 0.57 -12.39 -24.88
N LYS A 595 -0.47 -11.83 -25.53
CA LYS A 595 -0.89 -12.30 -26.84
C LYS A 595 0.31 -12.29 -27.82
N PRO A 596 0.61 -13.40 -28.48
CA PRO A 596 1.65 -13.45 -29.50
C PRO A 596 1.35 -12.48 -30.64
N ILE A 597 2.24 -11.52 -30.88
CA ILE A 597 2.14 -10.55 -31.98
C ILE A 597 3.46 -10.64 -32.77
N THR A 598 3.36 -10.86 -34.09
CA THR A 598 4.52 -10.89 -34.93
C THR A 598 4.95 -9.46 -35.26
N ALA A 599 6.01 -9.00 -34.62
CA ALA A 599 6.58 -7.67 -34.82
C ALA A 599 8.11 -7.71 -34.63
N ILE A 600 8.84 -6.83 -35.29
CA ILE A 600 10.31 -6.77 -35.19
C ILE A 600 10.72 -5.79 -34.06
N ILE A 601 10.00 -4.70 -33.92
CA ILE A 601 10.25 -3.64 -32.90
C ILE A 601 8.99 -3.35 -32.09
N PRO A 602 9.11 -2.85 -30.85
CA PRO A 602 7.94 -2.56 -29.98
C PRO A 602 6.88 -1.65 -30.62
N LEU A 603 7.32 -0.67 -31.41
CA LEU A 603 6.40 0.26 -32.08
C LEU A 603 5.53 -0.43 -33.15
N ALA A 604 6.01 -1.49 -33.77
CA ALA A 604 5.26 -2.25 -34.77
C ALA A 604 4.08 -3.04 -34.16
N GLU A 605 4.15 -3.41 -32.88
CA GLU A 605 3.01 -4.02 -32.14
C GLU A 605 1.87 -3.05 -31.87
N LYS A 606 2.18 -1.72 -31.86
CA LYS A 606 1.24 -0.69 -31.35
C LYS A 606 -0.14 -0.77 -31.97
N ARG A 607 -0.25 -1.02 -33.29
CA ARG A 607 -1.55 -1.09 -33.97
C ARG A 607 -2.44 -2.21 -33.42
N GLU A 608 -1.87 -3.37 -33.13
CA GLU A 608 -2.63 -4.50 -32.56
C GLU A 608 -2.92 -4.27 -31.07
N LEU A 609 -1.98 -3.69 -30.35
CA LEU A 609 -2.18 -3.31 -28.95
C LEU A 609 -3.27 -2.23 -28.79
N ASP A 610 -3.32 -1.23 -29.68
CA ASP A 610 -4.36 -0.21 -29.68
C ASP A 610 -5.75 -0.84 -29.88
N LYS A 611 -5.91 -1.86 -30.75
CA LYS A 611 -7.19 -2.59 -30.92
C LYS A 611 -7.63 -3.27 -29.63
N ILE A 612 -6.70 -3.85 -28.87
CA ILE A 612 -6.99 -4.46 -27.59
C ILE A 612 -7.39 -3.37 -26.59
N ALA A 613 -6.58 -2.31 -26.44
CA ALA A 613 -6.77 -1.25 -25.49
C ALA A 613 -8.05 -0.41 -25.73
N GLN A 614 -8.48 -0.26 -26.98
CA GLN A 614 -9.73 0.45 -27.34
C GLN A 614 -11.02 -0.19 -26.77
N ARG A 615 -10.93 -1.40 -26.22
CA ARG A 615 -12.07 -2.05 -25.53
C ARG A 615 -12.27 -1.53 -24.08
N ALA A 616 -11.36 -0.72 -23.56
CA ALA A 616 -11.41 -0.18 -22.20
C ALA A 616 -12.77 0.44 -21.77
N PRO A 617 -13.60 1.05 -22.66
CA PRO A 617 -14.91 1.56 -22.28
C PRO A 617 -15.96 0.52 -21.90
N ALA A 618 -15.72 -0.78 -22.14
CA ALA A 618 -16.62 -1.84 -21.66
C ALA A 618 -16.65 -1.85 -20.13
N PRO A 619 -17.84 -1.90 -19.48
CA PRO A 619 -17.94 -1.76 -18.03
C PRO A 619 -17.09 -2.74 -17.23
N GLU A 620 -16.96 -3.98 -17.71
CA GLU A 620 -16.17 -5.04 -17.09
C GLU A 620 -14.65 -4.91 -17.30
N LEU A 621 -14.18 -3.95 -18.12
CA LEU A 621 -12.78 -3.72 -18.43
C LEU A 621 -12.25 -2.39 -17.86
N THR A 622 -13.04 -1.68 -17.07
CA THR A 622 -12.63 -0.41 -16.48
C THR A 622 -11.50 -0.61 -15.47
N TYR A 623 -10.62 0.40 -15.40
CA TYR A 623 -9.40 0.34 -14.61
C TYR A 623 -9.19 1.59 -13.76
N ALA A 624 -8.89 1.37 -12.49
CA ALA A 624 -8.40 2.38 -11.56
C ALA A 624 -7.46 1.69 -10.54
N THR A 625 -6.48 2.42 -10.02
CA THR A 625 -5.40 1.84 -9.22
C THR A 625 -5.02 2.73 -8.04
N ASP A 626 -3.93 2.43 -7.35
CA ASP A 626 -3.52 3.05 -6.09
C ASP A 626 -3.52 4.58 -6.08
N GLU A 627 -3.05 5.23 -7.15
CA GLU A 627 -3.08 6.69 -7.27
C GLU A 627 -4.46 7.28 -7.49
N ASP A 628 -5.45 6.47 -7.84
CA ASP A 628 -6.83 6.89 -8.06
C ASP A 628 -7.69 6.81 -6.79
N LEU A 629 -7.18 6.21 -5.70
CA LEU A 629 -7.82 6.19 -4.37
C LEU A 629 -7.78 7.59 -3.75
N THR A 630 -8.63 8.48 -4.24
CA THR A 630 -8.65 9.90 -3.85
C THR A 630 -9.98 10.35 -3.25
N TYR A 631 -10.91 9.41 -3.00
CA TYR A 631 -12.28 9.68 -2.53
C TYR A 631 -13.05 10.66 -3.44
N LEU A 632 -12.68 10.68 -4.71
CA LEU A 632 -13.36 11.42 -5.76
C LEU A 632 -14.45 10.60 -6.42
N ASP A 633 -14.11 9.37 -6.79
CA ASP A 633 -14.99 8.43 -7.49
C ASP A 633 -15.47 7.35 -6.49
N PRO A 634 -16.78 7.30 -6.17
CA PRO A 634 -17.33 6.33 -5.23
C PRO A 634 -17.31 4.87 -5.74
N LYS A 635 -16.80 4.64 -6.94
CA LYS A 635 -16.57 3.29 -7.50
C LYS A 635 -15.11 2.89 -7.50
N ILE A 636 -14.23 3.67 -6.89
CA ILE A 636 -12.81 3.39 -6.76
C ILE A 636 -12.50 3.33 -5.27
N ASN A 637 -12.71 2.17 -4.69
CA ASN A 637 -12.52 1.89 -3.27
C ASN A 637 -11.78 0.57 -3.08
N VAL A 638 -11.43 0.29 -1.84
CA VAL A 638 -10.96 -1.02 -1.39
C VAL A 638 -12.02 -1.64 -0.49
N PHE A 639 -12.26 -2.93 -0.63
CA PHE A 639 -13.26 -3.67 0.15
C PHE A 639 -14.70 -3.17 -0.05
N ASP A 640 -15.00 -2.67 -1.24
CA ASP A 640 -16.34 -2.42 -1.73
C ASP A 640 -16.75 -3.51 -2.75
N MET A 641 -18.02 -3.59 -3.04
CA MET A 641 -18.55 -4.54 -4.04
C MET A 641 -19.83 -4.03 -4.66
N SER A 642 -20.07 -4.43 -5.90
CA SER A 642 -21.24 -4.14 -6.71
C SER A 642 -21.20 -2.83 -7.50
N GLY A 643 -21.76 -2.87 -8.70
CA GLY A 643 -22.03 -1.69 -9.53
C GLY A 643 -23.04 -0.71 -8.92
N ASP A 644 -23.81 -1.16 -7.92
CA ASP A 644 -24.67 -0.34 -7.06
C ASP A 644 -24.22 -0.47 -5.59
N LEU A 645 -23.17 0.28 -5.26
CA LEU A 645 -22.58 0.28 -3.92
C LEU A 645 -23.55 0.80 -2.85
N LEU A 646 -24.49 1.71 -3.17
CA LEU A 646 -25.46 2.21 -2.18
C LEU A 646 -26.40 1.09 -1.70
N THR A 647 -26.92 0.29 -2.62
CA THR A 647 -27.72 -0.89 -2.27
C THR A 647 -26.90 -1.92 -1.53
N TYR A 648 -25.68 -2.20 -1.97
CA TYR A 648 -24.79 -3.16 -1.31
C TYR A 648 -24.40 -2.70 0.10
N ALA A 649 -24.01 -1.43 0.29
CA ALA A 649 -23.68 -0.87 1.59
C ALA A 649 -24.87 -0.95 2.56
N GLN A 650 -26.09 -0.67 2.08
CA GLN A 650 -27.29 -0.84 2.89
C GLN A 650 -27.48 -2.29 3.36
N TRP A 651 -27.18 -3.28 2.50
CA TRP A 651 -27.24 -4.69 2.90
C TRP A 651 -26.23 -5.01 3.99
N GLN A 652 -25.00 -4.55 3.83
CA GLN A 652 -23.93 -4.82 4.80
C GLN A 652 -24.16 -4.13 6.14
N LEU A 653 -24.69 -2.90 6.14
CA LEU A 653 -25.12 -2.21 7.37
C LEU A 653 -26.24 -2.98 8.10
N ASN A 654 -27.18 -3.55 7.36
CA ASN A 654 -28.23 -4.40 7.94
C ASN A 654 -27.65 -5.74 8.45
N ASN A 655 -26.72 -6.37 7.72
CA ASN A 655 -26.04 -7.58 8.16
C ASN A 655 -25.27 -7.34 9.46
N ALA A 656 -24.53 -6.22 9.55
CA ALA A 656 -23.82 -5.84 10.77
C ALA A 656 -24.79 -5.67 11.97
N ARG A 657 -25.93 -4.99 11.76
CA ARG A 657 -26.97 -4.84 12.82
C ARG A 657 -27.52 -6.19 13.28
N GLN A 658 -27.65 -7.15 12.40
CA GLN A 658 -28.08 -8.49 12.81
C GLN A 658 -26.97 -9.26 13.53
N MET A 659 -25.72 -9.12 13.08
CA MET A 659 -24.59 -9.76 13.73
C MET A 659 -24.44 -9.28 15.18
N TRP A 660 -24.39 -7.96 15.44
CA TRP A 660 -24.20 -7.49 16.81
C TRP A 660 -25.38 -7.79 17.75
N ASN A 661 -26.60 -7.93 17.21
CA ASN A 661 -27.75 -8.37 18.01
C ASN A 661 -27.71 -9.87 18.40
N ARG A 662 -26.75 -10.63 17.86
CA ARG A 662 -26.53 -12.05 18.12
C ARG A 662 -25.23 -12.34 18.86
N VAL A 663 -24.35 -11.34 19.02
CA VAL A 663 -23.04 -11.52 19.65
C VAL A 663 -23.17 -12.16 21.03
N ASP A 664 -24.03 -11.63 21.89
CA ASP A 664 -24.18 -12.10 23.28
C ASP A 664 -25.03 -13.38 23.43
N GLN A 665 -25.62 -13.85 22.34
CA GLN A 665 -26.28 -15.17 22.27
C GLN A 665 -25.29 -16.30 21.94
N ARG A 666 -24.15 -15.92 21.34
CA ARG A 666 -23.14 -16.87 20.88
C ARG A 666 -21.87 -16.83 21.73
N TYR A 667 -21.50 -15.68 22.23
CA TYR A 667 -20.29 -15.42 23.01
C TYR A 667 -20.62 -14.89 24.40
N PRO A 668 -19.82 -15.21 25.46
CA PRO A 668 -18.70 -16.15 25.42
C PRO A 668 -19.19 -17.61 25.40
N PHE A 669 -18.35 -18.53 24.97
CA PHE A 669 -18.58 -19.94 25.21
C PHE A 669 -18.36 -20.26 26.68
N GLU A 670 -18.92 -21.38 27.13
CA GLU A 670 -18.72 -21.83 28.52
C GLU A 670 -17.23 -22.00 28.84
N GLY A 671 -16.75 -21.28 29.85
CA GLY A 671 -15.33 -21.24 30.24
C GLY A 671 -14.51 -20.08 29.66
N ASP A 672 -15.04 -19.39 28.66
CA ASP A 672 -14.37 -18.21 28.09
C ASP A 672 -14.62 -16.94 28.88
N GLY A 673 -13.77 -15.94 28.70
CA GLY A 673 -13.95 -14.61 29.30
C GLY A 673 -14.91 -13.73 28.48
N PHE A 674 -15.52 -12.74 29.13
CA PHE A 674 -16.40 -11.77 28.48
C PHE A 674 -15.67 -10.84 27.47
N ASN A 675 -14.33 -10.85 27.44
CA ASN A 675 -13.56 -10.17 26.40
C ASN A 675 -13.92 -10.66 24.98
N GLU A 676 -14.38 -11.91 24.85
CA GLU A 676 -14.85 -12.47 23.57
C GLU A 676 -16.05 -11.68 22.99
N VAL A 677 -16.98 -11.28 23.86
CA VAL A 677 -18.13 -10.46 23.46
C VAL A 677 -17.66 -9.11 22.91
N ARG A 678 -16.68 -8.47 23.60
CA ARG A 678 -16.11 -7.18 23.20
C ARG A 678 -15.40 -7.28 21.85
N VAL A 679 -14.60 -8.32 21.65
CA VAL A 679 -13.86 -8.55 20.42
C VAL A 679 -14.82 -8.77 19.25
N ALA A 680 -15.80 -9.64 19.39
CA ALA A 680 -16.80 -9.88 18.36
C ALA A 680 -17.61 -8.62 18.03
N PHE A 681 -18.01 -7.85 19.06
CA PHE A 681 -18.72 -6.60 18.86
C PHE A 681 -17.89 -5.57 18.09
N ASN A 682 -16.63 -5.40 18.46
CA ASN A 682 -15.75 -4.44 17.78
C ASN A 682 -15.53 -4.78 16.32
N ALA A 683 -15.31 -6.06 15.97
CA ALA A 683 -15.17 -6.48 14.58
C ALA A 683 -16.40 -6.12 13.73
N VAL A 684 -17.61 -6.35 14.30
CA VAL A 684 -18.86 -5.97 13.61
C VAL A 684 -19.04 -4.45 13.56
N PHE A 685 -18.64 -3.73 14.61
CA PHE A 685 -18.71 -2.28 14.65
C PHE A 685 -17.79 -1.62 13.64
N GLU A 686 -16.57 -2.12 13.47
CA GLU A 686 -15.62 -1.68 12.43
C GLU A 686 -16.17 -1.93 11.03
N TYR A 687 -16.78 -3.10 10.82
CA TYR A 687 -17.44 -3.43 9.55
C TYR A 687 -18.59 -2.47 9.23
N TYR A 688 -19.42 -2.16 10.21
CA TYR A 688 -20.48 -1.16 10.09
C TYR A 688 -19.91 0.23 9.77
N PHE A 689 -18.83 0.61 10.43
CA PHE A 689 -18.14 1.88 10.22
C PHE A 689 -17.66 2.01 8.77
N GLN A 690 -17.03 0.98 8.22
CA GLN A 690 -16.52 0.97 6.85
C GLN A 690 -17.64 1.30 5.84
N TYR A 691 -18.77 0.58 5.89
CA TYR A 691 -19.88 0.82 4.95
C TYR A 691 -20.59 2.15 5.19
N SER A 692 -20.55 2.69 6.40
CA SER A 692 -21.03 4.04 6.70
C SER A 692 -20.21 5.13 6.01
N THR A 693 -18.90 4.94 5.89
CA THR A 693 -18.01 5.92 5.25
C THR A 693 -18.17 5.97 3.74
N PHE A 694 -18.38 4.84 3.06
CA PHE A 694 -18.59 4.79 1.62
C PHE A 694 -19.77 5.63 1.15
N LEU A 695 -20.81 5.73 1.95
CA LEU A 695 -21.99 6.56 1.61
C LEU A 695 -21.62 8.02 1.39
N SER A 696 -20.66 8.55 2.14
CA SER A 696 -20.25 9.95 2.05
C SER A 696 -19.54 10.31 0.74
N GLU A 697 -18.97 9.34 0.04
CA GLU A 697 -18.19 9.57 -1.17
C GLU A 697 -19.03 9.96 -2.38
N TYR A 698 -20.32 9.61 -2.36
CA TYR A 698 -21.25 10.02 -3.39
C TYR A 698 -21.50 11.53 -3.41
N ILE A 699 -21.37 12.19 -2.24
CA ILE A 699 -21.67 13.63 -2.10
C ILE A 699 -20.54 14.47 -2.70
N GLY A 700 -20.85 15.22 -3.76
CA GLY A 700 -19.85 15.95 -4.55
C GLY A 700 -18.86 15.02 -5.25
N GLY A 701 -19.20 13.73 -5.43
CA GLY A 701 -18.38 12.74 -6.11
C GLY A 701 -18.38 12.93 -7.62
N GLN A 702 -17.36 12.41 -8.29
CA GLN A 702 -17.21 12.39 -9.73
C GLN A 702 -16.62 11.05 -10.18
N TYR A 703 -17.23 10.40 -11.14
CA TYR A 703 -16.66 9.23 -11.81
C TYR A 703 -15.45 9.64 -12.63
N PHE A 704 -14.33 8.95 -12.46
CA PHE A 704 -13.10 9.19 -13.20
C PHE A 704 -12.84 8.11 -14.24
N ASN A 705 -12.69 8.49 -15.51
CA ASN A 705 -12.49 7.58 -16.63
C ASN A 705 -11.13 7.80 -17.31
N ARG A 706 -10.41 6.72 -17.60
CA ARG A 706 -9.10 6.73 -18.29
C ARG A 706 -9.21 6.56 -19.80
N PHE A 707 -10.37 6.89 -20.40
CA PHE A 707 -10.57 6.75 -21.85
C PHE A 707 -9.79 7.80 -22.62
N LYS A 708 -9.45 7.48 -23.88
CA LYS A 708 -8.75 8.38 -24.78
C LYS A 708 -9.71 9.00 -25.80
N ALA A 709 -9.36 10.19 -26.28
CA ALA A 709 -10.11 10.82 -27.37
C ALA A 709 -10.10 9.89 -28.60
N GLY A 710 -11.29 9.55 -29.11
CA GLY A 710 -11.47 8.61 -30.22
C GLY A 710 -11.75 7.17 -29.81
N ASP A 711 -11.71 6.82 -28.50
CA ASP A 711 -12.19 5.50 -28.04
C ASP A 711 -13.69 5.36 -28.33
N ALA A 712 -14.08 4.25 -28.99
CA ALA A 712 -15.48 3.97 -29.27
C ALA A 712 -16.25 3.79 -27.94
N LYS A 713 -17.32 4.53 -27.75
CA LYS A 713 -18.10 4.61 -26.50
C LYS A 713 -17.31 5.16 -25.29
N GLY A 714 -16.17 5.83 -25.54
CA GLY A 714 -15.43 6.53 -24.48
C GLY A 714 -16.29 7.66 -23.89
N ARG A 715 -16.23 7.81 -22.57
CA ARG A 715 -16.91 8.86 -21.83
C ARG A 715 -15.92 9.98 -21.48
N LEU A 716 -16.43 11.08 -20.94
CA LEU A 716 -15.58 12.17 -20.45
C LEU A 716 -14.71 11.68 -19.29
N PRO A 717 -13.50 12.27 -19.11
CA PRO A 717 -12.63 11.91 -17.99
C PRO A 717 -13.29 12.08 -16.63
N PHE A 718 -14.15 13.10 -16.47
CA PHE A 718 -14.89 13.37 -15.25
C PHE A 718 -16.39 13.46 -15.55
N GLU A 719 -17.18 12.71 -14.80
CA GLU A 719 -18.63 12.72 -14.87
C GLU A 719 -19.19 12.88 -13.45
N PRO A 720 -19.95 13.94 -13.14
CA PRO A 720 -20.54 14.11 -11.82
C PRO A 720 -21.42 12.91 -11.43
N VAL A 721 -21.38 12.52 -10.16
CA VAL A 721 -22.32 11.54 -9.62
C VAL A 721 -23.76 12.11 -9.78
N PRO A 722 -24.72 11.33 -10.32
CA PRO A 722 -26.10 11.77 -10.47
C PRO A 722 -26.70 12.28 -9.16
N ILE A 723 -27.49 13.37 -9.23
CA ILE A 723 -28.06 14.02 -8.04
C ILE A 723 -28.93 13.08 -7.21
N GLU A 724 -29.65 12.17 -7.88
CA GLU A 724 -30.51 11.18 -7.24
C GLU A 724 -29.70 10.21 -6.35
N GLN A 725 -28.53 9.79 -6.82
CA GLN A 725 -27.61 8.95 -6.02
C GLN A 725 -27.02 9.72 -4.85
N GLN A 726 -26.71 11.01 -5.02
CA GLN A 726 -26.22 11.84 -3.93
C GLN A 726 -27.31 12.01 -2.85
N ARG A 727 -28.56 12.25 -3.23
CA ARG A 727 -29.70 12.34 -2.30
C ARG A 727 -30.00 11.01 -1.63
N GLN A 728 -29.92 9.89 -2.37
CA GLN A 728 -30.04 8.54 -1.80
C GLN A 728 -28.96 8.30 -0.72
N ALA A 729 -27.73 8.66 -1.02
CA ALA A 729 -26.62 8.55 -0.06
C ALA A 729 -26.87 9.38 1.20
N LEU A 730 -27.34 10.63 1.08
CA LEU A 730 -27.72 11.46 2.23
C LEU A 730 -28.80 10.81 3.07
N ALA A 731 -29.85 10.26 2.44
CA ALA A 731 -30.92 9.56 3.15
C ALA A 731 -30.43 8.31 3.90
N LEU A 732 -29.47 7.57 3.31
CA LEU A 732 -28.83 6.43 3.99
C LEU A 732 -27.95 6.87 5.15
N ILE A 733 -27.19 7.96 5.00
CA ILE A 733 -26.40 8.54 6.09
C ILE A 733 -27.29 8.98 7.25
N GLU A 734 -28.40 9.68 6.96
CA GLU A 734 -29.41 10.07 7.98
C GLU A 734 -29.89 8.84 8.74
N LYS A 735 -30.29 7.79 8.03
CA LYS A 735 -30.89 6.58 8.60
C LYS A 735 -29.90 5.74 9.40
N TYR A 736 -28.70 5.51 8.87
CA TYR A 736 -27.75 4.55 9.45
C TYR A 736 -26.63 5.18 10.27
N VAL A 737 -26.38 6.48 10.11
CA VAL A 737 -25.27 7.17 10.81
C VAL A 737 -25.80 8.18 11.83
N PHE A 738 -26.64 9.11 11.41
CA PHE A 738 -27.08 10.21 12.28
C PHE A 738 -28.32 9.88 13.11
N SER A 739 -29.05 8.82 12.77
CA SER A 739 -30.13 8.29 13.60
C SER A 739 -29.57 7.51 14.79
N GLU A 740 -30.31 7.46 15.89
CA GLU A 740 -29.98 6.64 17.06
C GLU A 740 -30.46 5.19 16.94
N ASP A 741 -31.39 4.92 16.01
CA ASP A 741 -32.01 3.60 15.88
C ASP A 741 -31.01 2.45 15.68
N PRO A 742 -29.94 2.60 14.85
CA PRO A 742 -28.95 1.55 14.70
C PRO A 742 -28.18 1.19 15.96
N PHE A 743 -28.07 2.11 16.93
CA PHE A 743 -27.21 2.02 18.10
C PHE A 743 -27.97 1.74 19.41
N ARG A 744 -29.13 1.09 19.31
CA ARG A 744 -29.92 0.69 20.48
C ARG A 744 -29.45 -0.65 21.01
N PHE A 745 -28.51 -0.61 21.95
CA PHE A 745 -28.03 -1.79 22.67
C PHE A 745 -28.70 -1.94 24.02
N SER A 746 -28.90 -3.18 24.50
CA SER A 746 -29.43 -3.41 25.86
C SER A 746 -28.35 -3.11 26.92
N PRO A 747 -28.74 -2.66 28.12
CA PRO A 747 -27.77 -2.47 29.20
C PRO A 747 -26.97 -3.74 29.53
N ASP A 748 -27.63 -4.90 29.53
CA ASP A 748 -26.99 -6.17 29.84
C ASP A 748 -25.92 -6.52 28.81
N PHE A 749 -26.17 -6.25 27.51
CA PHE A 749 -25.19 -6.44 26.46
C PHE A 749 -23.97 -5.52 26.64
N LEU A 750 -24.20 -4.23 26.86
CA LEU A 750 -23.10 -3.26 27.01
C LEU A 750 -22.23 -3.57 28.24
N ASN A 751 -22.81 -4.09 29.31
CA ASN A 751 -22.08 -4.51 30.51
C ASN A 751 -21.30 -5.83 30.35
N LYS A 752 -21.45 -6.54 29.23
CA LYS A 752 -20.63 -7.70 28.87
C LYS A 752 -19.36 -7.33 28.10
N LEU A 753 -19.19 -6.07 27.64
CA LEU A 753 -18.05 -5.63 26.81
C LEU A 753 -16.77 -5.44 27.64
N ALA A 754 -16.34 -6.47 28.35
CA ALA A 754 -15.16 -6.43 29.20
C ALA A 754 -13.86 -6.56 28.37
N PRO A 755 -12.76 -5.91 28.77
CA PRO A 755 -11.47 -6.08 28.12
C PRO A 755 -10.77 -7.35 28.58
N SER A 756 -9.80 -7.85 27.78
CA SER A 756 -8.81 -8.80 28.26
C SER A 756 -8.03 -8.20 29.44
N ARG A 757 -7.66 -9.04 30.41
CA ARG A 757 -6.86 -8.65 31.57
C ARG A 757 -5.45 -9.23 31.56
N TRP A 758 -5.10 -9.98 30.51
CA TRP A 758 -3.75 -10.45 30.29
C TRP A 758 -2.83 -9.27 29.95
N ALA A 759 -1.66 -9.25 30.56
CA ALA A 759 -0.61 -8.28 30.29
C ALA A 759 0.73 -9.02 30.16
N HIS A 760 1.22 -9.08 28.94
CA HIS A 760 2.50 -9.68 28.60
C HIS A 760 2.93 -9.10 27.23
N TRP A 761 4.15 -9.46 26.75
CA TRP A 761 4.55 -9.07 25.40
C TRP A 761 3.51 -9.54 24.36
N GLY A 762 3.19 -8.68 23.42
CA GLY A 762 2.13 -8.92 22.42
C GLY A 762 0.69 -8.73 22.95
N ALA A 763 0.50 -8.43 24.22
CA ALA A 763 -0.81 -8.18 24.83
C ALA A 763 -0.74 -7.09 25.91
N ASP A 764 -0.92 -5.84 25.50
CA ASP A 764 -0.99 -4.72 26.44
C ASP A 764 -2.38 -4.59 27.05
N PRO A 765 -2.51 -4.29 28.35
CA PRO A 765 -3.81 -4.04 28.96
C PRO A 765 -4.46 -2.79 28.36
N THR A 766 -5.72 -2.90 27.98
CA THR A 766 -6.46 -1.74 27.50
C THR A 766 -6.53 -0.65 28.58
N PRO A 767 -6.30 0.63 28.24
CA PRO A 767 -6.27 1.72 29.20
C PRO A 767 -7.65 1.94 29.87
N ASN A 768 -8.74 1.68 29.17
CA ASN A 768 -10.11 1.83 29.65
C ASN A 768 -10.73 0.47 29.95
N LEU A 769 -11.00 0.21 31.25
CA LEU A 769 -11.73 -1.01 31.66
C LEU A 769 -13.17 -0.98 31.16
N ASP A 770 -13.81 0.18 31.29
CA ASP A 770 -15.16 0.40 30.82
C ASP A 770 -15.15 0.61 29.28
N TYR A 771 -16.20 0.14 28.61
CA TYR A 771 -16.34 0.28 27.17
C TYR A 771 -16.98 1.63 26.82
N PRO A 772 -16.26 2.53 26.12
CA PRO A 772 -16.74 3.89 25.85
C PRO A 772 -17.71 3.92 24.65
N ILE A 773 -18.83 3.23 24.73
CA ILE A 773 -19.78 3.07 23.61
C ILE A 773 -20.26 4.42 23.06
N HIS A 774 -20.48 5.41 23.95
CA HIS A 774 -20.93 6.74 23.55
C HIS A 774 -19.90 7.44 22.64
N ASP A 775 -18.63 7.37 23.03
CA ASP A 775 -17.54 7.99 22.28
C ASP A 775 -17.29 7.28 20.96
N ASN A 776 -17.40 5.96 20.89
CA ASN A 776 -17.25 5.18 19.67
C ASN A 776 -18.34 5.51 18.65
N ILE A 777 -19.61 5.63 19.09
CA ILE A 777 -20.71 6.03 18.20
C ILE A 777 -20.50 7.47 17.71
N LEU A 778 -20.21 8.39 18.64
CA LEU A 778 -19.94 9.79 18.29
C LEU A 778 -18.77 9.93 17.32
N PHE A 779 -17.74 9.09 17.50
CA PHE A 779 -16.60 9.03 16.60
C PHE A 779 -17.03 8.67 15.16
N LEU A 780 -17.78 7.57 14.99
CA LEU A 780 -18.31 7.17 13.67
C LEU A 780 -19.12 8.33 13.04
N GLN A 781 -20.03 8.92 13.81
CA GLN A 781 -20.87 10.03 13.35
C GLN A 781 -20.03 11.25 12.94
N SER A 782 -18.99 11.57 13.72
CA SER A 782 -18.11 12.70 13.49
C SER A 782 -17.26 12.52 12.23
N VAL A 783 -16.72 11.32 11.99
CA VAL A 783 -15.93 11.03 10.78
C VAL A 783 -16.77 11.27 9.53
N VAL A 784 -18.00 10.75 9.49
CA VAL A 784 -18.88 10.97 8.34
C VAL A 784 -19.27 12.44 8.19
N LEU A 785 -19.62 13.12 9.31
CA LEU A 785 -19.96 14.54 9.29
C LEU A 785 -18.81 15.41 8.77
N TYR A 786 -17.61 15.25 9.31
CA TYR A 786 -16.44 16.04 8.86
C TYR A 786 -16.00 15.71 7.44
N SER A 787 -16.21 14.46 6.99
CA SER A 787 -16.00 14.12 5.58
C SER A 787 -16.96 14.90 4.65
N LEU A 788 -18.23 15.05 5.04
CA LEU A 788 -19.20 15.81 4.25
C LEU A 788 -18.89 17.31 4.23
N LEU A 789 -18.22 17.81 5.25
CA LEU A 789 -17.83 19.22 5.41
C LEU A 789 -16.38 19.52 5.05
N ASP A 790 -15.66 18.55 4.45
CA ASP A 790 -14.27 18.73 3.99
C ASP A 790 -14.14 19.78 2.89
N TYR A 791 -13.01 20.52 2.89
CA TYR A 791 -12.74 21.58 1.91
C TYR A 791 -12.87 21.10 0.47
N ASP A 792 -12.22 19.98 0.13
CA ASP A 792 -12.17 19.53 -1.27
C ASP A 792 -13.58 19.13 -1.75
N ARG A 793 -14.40 18.56 -0.88
CA ARG A 793 -15.80 18.20 -1.16
C ARG A 793 -16.69 19.43 -1.36
N LEU A 794 -16.62 20.38 -0.44
CA LEU A 794 -17.36 21.64 -0.55
C LEU A 794 -16.93 22.46 -1.77
N ALA A 795 -15.66 22.45 -2.10
CA ALA A 795 -15.15 23.06 -3.34
C ALA A 795 -15.70 22.37 -4.58
N ARG A 796 -15.79 21.03 -4.60
CA ARG A 796 -16.40 20.28 -5.72
C ARG A 796 -17.89 20.56 -5.86
N LEU A 797 -18.61 20.67 -4.75
CA LEU A 797 -20.03 21.06 -4.78
C LEU A 797 -20.22 22.47 -5.37
N ARG A 798 -19.41 23.44 -4.98
CA ARG A 798 -19.40 24.76 -5.59
C ARG A 798 -19.09 24.69 -7.09
N ASP A 799 -18.04 23.96 -7.47
CA ASP A 799 -17.63 23.84 -8.87
C ASP A 799 -18.67 23.06 -9.71
N SER A 800 -19.52 22.25 -9.07
CA SER A 800 -20.58 21.53 -9.77
C SER A 800 -21.60 22.44 -10.44
N GLU A 801 -21.77 23.69 -9.94
CA GLU A 801 -22.62 24.72 -10.57
C GLU A 801 -22.17 25.05 -12.00
N LEU A 802 -20.86 24.92 -12.28
CA LEU A 802 -20.27 25.13 -13.60
C LEU A 802 -20.11 23.85 -14.42
N LYS A 803 -20.15 22.69 -13.79
CA LYS A 803 -19.86 21.38 -14.41
C LYS A 803 -21.12 20.55 -14.68
N THR A 804 -22.28 21.00 -14.18
CA THR A 804 -23.56 20.30 -14.35
C THR A 804 -24.60 21.22 -14.99
N GLN A 805 -25.64 20.66 -15.57
CA GLN A 805 -26.80 21.43 -16.01
C GLN A 805 -27.56 21.96 -14.79
N ALA A 806 -28.27 23.08 -14.97
CA ALA A 806 -29.05 23.70 -13.89
C ALA A 806 -29.99 22.69 -13.23
N GLY A 807 -29.92 22.55 -11.90
CA GLY A 807 -30.75 21.64 -11.12
C GLY A 807 -30.28 20.17 -11.13
N GLN A 808 -29.18 19.84 -11.81
CA GLN A 808 -28.62 18.46 -11.86
C GLN A 808 -27.43 18.26 -10.92
N GLY A 809 -27.02 19.26 -10.16
CA GLY A 809 -25.96 19.19 -9.17
C GLY A 809 -26.49 19.43 -7.76
N LEU A 810 -25.99 18.66 -6.78
CA LEU A 810 -26.24 18.95 -5.38
C LEU A 810 -25.52 20.26 -4.99
N THR A 811 -26.19 21.13 -4.23
CA THR A 811 -25.65 22.42 -3.82
C THR A 811 -25.19 22.42 -2.36
N ILE A 812 -24.29 23.35 -2.00
CA ILE A 812 -23.88 23.54 -0.58
C ILE A 812 -25.09 23.85 0.32
N PRO A 813 -26.03 24.74 -0.06
CA PRO A 813 -27.23 24.97 0.73
C PRO A 813 -28.06 23.70 0.97
N GLU A 814 -28.30 22.88 -0.09
CA GLU A 814 -29.05 21.62 0.04
C GLU A 814 -28.35 20.64 0.99
N LEU A 815 -27.03 20.49 0.91
CA LEU A 815 -26.26 19.67 1.84
C LEU A 815 -26.41 20.16 3.29
N PHE A 816 -26.23 21.45 3.55
CA PHE A 816 -26.27 22.01 4.90
C PHE A 816 -27.67 21.94 5.51
N ASP A 817 -28.72 22.22 4.73
CA ASP A 817 -30.10 22.06 5.18
C ASP A 817 -30.42 20.60 5.49
N SER A 818 -30.00 19.64 4.66
CA SER A 818 -30.15 18.21 4.93
C SER A 818 -29.47 17.79 6.23
N LEU A 819 -28.22 18.20 6.44
CA LEU A 819 -27.47 17.91 7.67
C LEU A 819 -28.13 18.56 8.90
N GLN A 820 -28.54 19.82 8.81
CA GLN A 820 -29.21 20.51 9.92
C GLN A 820 -30.55 19.85 10.24
N SER A 821 -31.33 19.51 9.24
CA SER A 821 -32.63 18.84 9.39
C SER A 821 -32.48 17.44 9.99
N SER A 822 -31.46 16.69 9.63
CA SER A 822 -31.16 15.35 10.16
C SER A 822 -30.70 15.39 11.61
N ILE A 823 -29.77 16.31 11.95
CA ILE A 823 -29.11 16.35 13.25
C ILE A 823 -29.92 17.14 14.30
N TRP A 824 -30.57 18.22 13.89
CA TRP A 824 -31.34 19.12 14.74
C TRP A 824 -32.86 19.00 14.54
N GLY A 825 -33.32 18.01 13.77
CA GLY A 825 -34.74 17.86 13.42
C GLY A 825 -35.67 17.82 14.64
N ASP A 826 -35.24 17.19 15.73
CA ASP A 826 -36.00 17.14 17.00
C ASP A 826 -36.26 18.54 17.59
N VAL A 827 -35.33 19.47 17.40
CA VAL A 827 -35.40 20.86 17.87
C VAL A 827 -36.16 21.74 16.86
N ILE A 828 -35.99 21.52 15.57
CA ILE A 828 -36.58 22.31 14.50
C ILE A 828 -38.07 22.01 14.37
N LYS A 829 -38.47 20.73 14.42
CA LYS A 829 -39.86 20.31 14.31
C LYS A 829 -40.59 20.53 15.65
N PRO A 830 -41.84 21.04 15.64
CA PRO A 830 -42.60 21.19 16.85
C PRO A 830 -42.83 19.82 17.54
N GLN A 831 -42.37 19.70 18.77
CA GLN A 831 -42.61 18.55 19.63
C GLN A 831 -42.96 19.04 21.05
N ASP A 832 -43.98 18.44 21.66
CA ASP A 832 -44.28 18.67 23.05
C ASP A 832 -43.40 17.79 23.96
N ASN A 833 -42.94 18.33 25.08
CA ASN A 833 -42.04 17.64 26.01
C ASN A 833 -40.72 17.17 25.39
N LEU A 834 -40.04 18.09 24.68
CA LEU A 834 -38.77 17.79 24.02
C LEU A 834 -37.75 17.22 24.99
N LYS A 835 -37.23 16.04 24.64
CA LYS A 835 -36.18 15.32 25.37
C LYS A 835 -35.10 14.84 24.39
N LEU A 836 -33.89 15.30 24.60
CA LEU A 836 -32.74 14.92 23.78
C LEU A 836 -31.89 13.89 24.52
N SER A 837 -31.53 12.80 23.83
CA SER A 837 -30.62 11.79 24.38
C SER A 837 -29.17 12.30 24.49
N GLY A 838 -28.32 11.59 25.18
CA GLY A 838 -26.90 11.87 25.26
C GLY A 838 -26.20 11.85 23.88
N LEU A 839 -26.50 10.84 23.05
CA LEU A 839 -25.96 10.71 21.71
C LEU A 839 -26.38 11.88 20.80
N ARG A 840 -27.69 12.23 20.84
CA ARG A 840 -28.20 13.35 20.06
C ARG A 840 -27.54 14.68 20.45
N ARG A 841 -27.43 14.98 21.73
CA ARG A 841 -26.76 16.20 22.21
C ARG A 841 -25.31 16.25 21.82
N ALA A 842 -24.60 15.13 21.82
CA ALA A 842 -23.20 15.05 21.43
C ALA A 842 -23.02 15.33 19.91
N LEU A 843 -23.82 14.70 19.05
CA LEU A 843 -23.79 14.94 17.61
C LEU A 843 -24.18 16.37 17.24
N GLN A 844 -25.18 16.94 17.92
CA GLN A 844 -25.58 18.34 17.75
C GLN A 844 -24.45 19.31 18.08
N ARG A 845 -23.67 19.03 19.16
CA ARG A 845 -22.46 19.81 19.47
C ARG A 845 -21.41 19.73 18.37
N GLN A 846 -21.12 18.54 17.85
CA GLN A 846 -20.14 18.39 16.75
C GLN A 846 -20.54 19.19 15.49
N TYR A 847 -21.81 19.10 15.08
CA TYR A 847 -22.32 19.89 13.97
C TYR A 847 -22.18 21.38 14.21
N MET A 848 -22.64 21.87 15.38
CA MET A 848 -22.55 23.27 15.76
C MET A 848 -21.10 23.78 15.78
N GLU A 849 -20.17 22.99 16.31
CA GLU A 849 -18.74 23.32 16.36
C GLU A 849 -18.14 23.41 14.95
N ALA A 850 -18.48 22.48 14.06
CA ALA A 850 -18.04 22.53 12.66
C ALA A 850 -18.54 23.81 11.98
N MET A 851 -19.82 24.15 12.12
CA MET A 851 -20.41 25.34 11.51
C MET A 851 -19.85 26.63 12.09
N ILE A 852 -19.62 26.70 13.41
CA ILE A 852 -18.98 27.84 14.09
C ILE A 852 -17.53 28.00 13.63
N SER A 853 -16.77 26.90 13.51
CA SER A 853 -15.39 26.90 13.06
C SER A 853 -15.27 27.45 11.63
N MET A 854 -16.21 27.08 10.75
CA MET A 854 -16.30 27.68 9.40
C MET A 854 -16.56 29.20 9.47
N LEU A 855 -17.55 29.61 10.27
CA LEU A 855 -17.91 31.01 10.42
C LEU A 855 -16.76 31.85 10.93
N LEU A 856 -15.99 31.37 11.91
CA LEU A 856 -14.87 32.05 12.55
C LEU A 856 -13.54 31.93 11.76
N ARG A 857 -13.54 31.37 10.56
CA ARG A 857 -12.35 31.16 9.71
C ARG A 857 -11.29 30.21 10.34
N GLN A 858 -11.69 29.36 11.29
CA GLN A 858 -10.82 28.36 11.90
C GLN A 858 -10.70 27.09 11.03
N ALA A 859 -11.73 26.82 10.22
CA ALA A 859 -11.70 25.73 9.23
C ALA A 859 -11.48 26.30 7.81
N PRO A 860 -10.61 25.67 7.00
CA PRO A 860 -10.46 26.01 5.59
C PRO A 860 -11.69 25.51 4.84
N VAL A 861 -12.52 26.42 4.31
CA VAL A 861 -13.69 26.09 3.47
C VAL A 861 -13.91 27.18 2.43
N PRO A 862 -14.61 26.92 1.29
CA PRO A 862 -15.01 27.95 0.34
C PRO A 862 -15.84 29.07 1.01
N GLU A 863 -15.73 30.28 0.51
CA GLU A 863 -16.45 31.43 1.09
C GLU A 863 -17.99 31.27 1.04
N ASP A 864 -18.50 30.61 -0.03
CA ASP A 864 -19.93 30.32 -0.14
C ASP A 864 -20.42 29.37 0.97
N ALA A 865 -19.64 28.34 1.29
CA ALA A 865 -19.93 27.45 2.42
C ALA A 865 -19.95 28.22 3.76
N ARG A 866 -19.04 29.16 3.95
CA ARG A 866 -18.97 30.03 5.11
C ARG A 866 -20.20 30.93 5.23
N THR A 867 -20.64 31.50 4.11
CA THR A 867 -21.85 32.34 4.02
C THR A 867 -23.10 31.52 4.36
N VAL A 868 -23.23 30.33 3.81
CA VAL A 868 -24.35 29.41 4.11
C VAL A 868 -24.31 28.93 5.56
N ALA A 869 -23.12 28.61 6.12
CA ALA A 869 -22.97 28.25 7.52
C ALA A 869 -23.50 29.35 8.46
N ARG A 870 -23.21 30.64 8.15
CA ARG A 870 -23.76 31.77 8.91
C ARG A 870 -25.30 31.84 8.80
N TYR A 871 -25.84 31.61 7.64
CA TYR A 871 -27.29 31.58 7.43
C TYR A 871 -27.94 30.45 8.25
N GLU A 872 -27.43 29.23 8.17
CA GLU A 872 -27.93 28.06 8.87
C GLU A 872 -27.86 28.22 10.42
N LEU A 873 -26.76 28.76 10.95
CA LEU A 873 -26.61 29.05 12.37
C LEU A 873 -27.67 30.08 12.86
N ARG A 874 -28.05 31.07 12.04
CA ARG A 874 -29.11 32.00 12.36
C ARG A 874 -30.48 31.33 12.44
N GLN A 875 -30.75 30.42 11.48
CA GLN A 875 -32.02 29.65 11.47
C GLN A 875 -32.08 28.71 12.65
N LEU A 876 -30.98 28.02 12.93
CA LEU A 876 -30.87 27.10 14.08
C LEU A 876 -31.09 27.84 15.40
N ARG A 877 -30.48 29.02 15.62
CA ARG A 877 -30.70 29.85 16.83
C ARG A 877 -32.18 30.15 17.04
N ARG A 878 -32.90 30.58 15.98
CA ARG A 878 -34.34 30.86 16.03
C ARG A 878 -35.17 29.62 16.40
N SER A 879 -34.74 28.44 15.92
CA SER A 879 -35.42 27.19 16.24
C SER A 879 -35.16 26.77 17.69
N ILE A 880 -33.92 26.95 18.18
CA ILE A 880 -33.57 26.72 19.60
C ILE A 880 -34.36 27.63 20.52
N ASP A 881 -34.49 28.94 20.21
CA ASP A 881 -35.28 29.90 21.01
C ASP A 881 -36.74 29.44 21.15
N ARG A 882 -37.34 28.94 20.04
CA ARG A 882 -38.71 28.40 20.05
C ARG A 882 -38.79 27.07 20.80
N ALA A 883 -37.77 26.22 20.74
CA ALA A 883 -37.73 24.91 21.37
C ALA A 883 -37.60 25.01 22.90
N LEU A 884 -36.83 26.01 23.41
CA LEU A 884 -36.64 26.22 24.85
C LEU A 884 -37.95 26.41 25.59
N GLY A 885 -38.93 27.06 25.00
CA GLY A 885 -40.30 27.20 25.61
C GLY A 885 -41.09 25.90 25.68
N ARG A 886 -40.64 24.81 25.08
CA ARG A 886 -41.29 23.48 25.06
C ARG A 886 -40.55 22.44 25.89
N VAL A 887 -39.40 22.78 26.47
CA VAL A 887 -38.65 21.87 27.34
C VAL A 887 -39.19 21.93 28.75
N SER A 888 -39.51 20.77 29.33
CA SER A 888 -39.88 20.68 30.72
C SER A 888 -38.74 21.11 31.66
N GLU A 889 -39.03 21.81 32.74
CA GLU A 889 -38.04 22.18 33.77
C GLU A 889 -37.32 20.96 34.38
N LYS A 890 -37.92 19.77 34.32
CA LYS A 890 -37.31 18.52 34.78
C LYS A 890 -36.27 17.94 33.83
N GLU A 891 -36.26 18.37 32.57
CA GLU A 891 -35.32 17.91 31.54
C GLU A 891 -34.05 18.77 31.53
N VAL A 892 -33.30 18.79 32.63
CA VAL A 892 -32.12 19.65 32.86
C VAL A 892 -31.07 19.51 31.76
N TYR A 893 -30.75 18.28 31.31
CA TYR A 893 -29.75 18.06 30.25
C TYR A 893 -30.16 18.69 28.91
N THR A 894 -31.41 18.53 28.52
CA THR A 894 -31.94 19.11 27.28
C THR A 894 -31.97 20.64 27.37
N LYS A 895 -32.43 21.21 28.46
CA LYS A 895 -32.52 22.65 28.70
C LYS A 895 -31.12 23.29 28.67
N ALA A 896 -30.17 22.78 29.48
CA ALA A 896 -28.82 23.28 29.58
C ALA A 896 -28.08 23.19 28.21
N HIS A 897 -28.27 22.10 27.47
CA HIS A 897 -27.69 21.94 26.14
C HIS A 897 -28.20 22.96 25.12
N LEU A 898 -29.51 23.21 25.10
CA LEU A 898 -30.10 24.20 24.20
C LEU A 898 -29.72 25.65 24.58
N GLU A 899 -29.66 25.97 25.88
CA GLU A 899 -29.18 27.27 26.36
C GLU A 899 -27.72 27.50 25.96
N GLU A 900 -26.83 26.53 26.22
CA GLU A 900 -25.43 26.59 25.80
C GLU A 900 -25.28 26.75 24.27
N ALA A 901 -25.99 25.96 23.48
CA ALA A 901 -25.95 26.03 22.04
C ALA A 901 -26.40 27.42 21.52
N ARG A 902 -27.52 27.94 22.05
CA ARG A 902 -28.00 29.29 21.71
C ARG A 902 -26.96 30.36 21.99
N ASP A 903 -26.36 30.33 23.17
CA ASP A 903 -25.39 31.33 23.62
C ASP A 903 -24.07 31.25 22.81
N ARG A 904 -23.60 30.03 22.49
CA ARG A 904 -22.41 29.84 21.64
C ARG A 904 -22.66 30.33 20.21
N ILE A 905 -23.81 30.01 19.62
CA ILE A 905 -24.18 30.50 18.26
C ILE A 905 -24.30 32.01 18.27
N ALA A 906 -24.93 32.62 19.30
CA ALA A 906 -25.04 34.08 19.40
C ALA A 906 -23.67 34.75 19.43
N LYS A 907 -22.79 34.31 20.32
CA LYS A 907 -21.40 34.81 20.40
C LYS A 907 -20.63 34.67 19.07
N ALA A 908 -20.77 33.52 18.41
CA ALA A 908 -20.12 33.31 17.13
C ALA A 908 -20.64 34.20 16.00
N LEU A 909 -21.96 34.46 15.97
CA LEU A 909 -22.59 35.37 15.00
C LEU A 909 -22.20 36.83 15.20
N ASP A 910 -21.94 37.23 16.43
CA ASP A 910 -21.59 38.60 16.86
C ASP A 910 -20.05 38.81 16.89
N ALA A 911 -19.24 37.73 16.76
CA ALA A 911 -17.79 37.84 16.75
C ALA A 911 -17.29 38.68 15.58
N GLN A 912 -16.32 39.59 15.86
CA GLN A 912 -15.63 40.33 14.82
C GLN A 912 -14.77 39.38 14.00
N LEU A 913 -14.86 39.46 12.68
CA LEU A 913 -14.01 38.69 11.77
C LEU A 913 -12.57 39.19 11.92
N GLN A 914 -11.67 38.38 12.40
CA GLN A 914 -10.25 38.67 12.31
C GLN A 914 -9.86 38.60 10.83
N SER A 915 -9.29 39.68 10.31
CA SER A 915 -8.63 39.69 8.99
C SER A 915 -7.40 38.76 9.09
N GLN A 916 -7.29 37.78 8.21
CA GLN A 916 -6.05 37.02 8.02
C GLN A 916 -5.00 37.90 7.38
#